data_94d6d45cefc6f0255de0e04f6d8b0f11
#
_entry.id   94d6d45cefc6f0255de0e04f6d8b0f11
#
_cell.length_a   1.000
_cell.length_b   1.000
_cell.length_c   1.000
_cell.angle_alpha   90.00
_cell.angle_beta   90.00
_cell.angle_gamma   90.00
#
_symmetry.space_group_name_H-M   'P 1'
#
loop_
_entity.id
_entity.type
_entity.pdbx_description
1 polymer ?
#
loop_
_entity_poly.entity_id
_entity_poly.type
_entity_poly.pdbx_seq_one_letter_code
_entity_poly.pdbx_strand_id
1 'polypeptide(L)'
;MTRRTAKRPAVRVRWELEEYTLIKSRMKGGETMDLFSSVTELRGIGPTRAKQLQRLHIETLYDLIAFFPRAYEDRTKISSIAGLEPGTPACFEAMVISNPQLSRIRKGMELVKVRVADETGRVDLVFFNQPYVKDQLVYGESYRFYGALRDGYGCQMQNPAFEKADAAGTVTGRILPIYPLTAGISNKLLGACVRQALAACAEDLPDILPASVQQQYDLCPARFAYETVHLPSSFDDLQKARRRLVFEEFFVFSAGLAAIRTQREALHTKAMDTQHMEPFYRLLPFRLTNAQQAAIDDILRDLSSCRPMNRLVQGDVGSGKTMVAAAACFCAIQNGHQAAFMAPTEILAEQHAQSLSRLFSPLGIHVTLLTGSMTAAQKRAAKSAITSGAAQLIIGTHALFTRELQFHDLALVVCDEQHRFGVAQRAALSAKGNTPHLLVMSATPIPRTLALIAYGDLDVSVISELPPGRLPVETFLIGEDKRKRLNTFIDKQCDAGHQVYIVCPAVEQSELEDLKSAESWAQALGQAVFPHRRVGLLHGKMKQADKDAALGAFSRGETDILVATTVVEVGVDVPNATLMVIENADRFGLSQLHQLRGRVGRGSAQSYCILVSSNQNEQTRRRLKALCATTDGFQIAEEDLALRGPGDFLGQRQHGLPLFKVADLQMDMQTLMEAKQAAGAAIAGPETLELAEYAPLRARVDALFRQSDLALN
;
A
#
# COMPACT_ATOMS: atom_id res chain seq x y z
N MET A 1 -1.45 -34.96 8.71
CA MET A 1 -2.80 -34.36 8.65
C MET A 1 -2.74 -33.18 7.71
N THR A 2 -3.25 -33.36 6.53
CA THR A 2 -3.18 -32.48 5.36
C THR A 2 -4.12 -31.28 5.53
N ARG A 3 -3.58 -30.07 5.54
CA ARG A 3 -4.38 -28.84 5.47
C ARG A 3 -4.94 -28.69 4.04
N ARG A 4 -6.22 -28.87 3.89
CA ARG A 4 -6.99 -28.48 2.71
C ARG A 4 -7.01 -26.95 2.62
N THR A 5 -6.30 -26.39 1.64
CA THR A 5 -6.49 -25.01 1.19
C THR A 5 -7.85 -24.92 0.51
N ALA A 6 -8.75 -24.17 1.10
CA ALA A 6 -10.07 -23.88 0.54
C ALA A 6 -9.90 -23.03 -0.73
N LYS A 7 -10.14 -23.63 -1.89
CA LYS A 7 -10.41 -22.94 -3.14
C LYS A 7 -11.72 -22.15 -2.97
N ARG A 8 -11.67 -20.82 -2.96
CA ARG A 8 -12.86 -19.96 -3.09
C ARG A 8 -12.97 -19.41 -4.51
N PRO A 9 -14.17 -19.25 -5.04
CA PRO A 9 -14.44 -19.35 -6.45
C PRO A 9 -14.41 -18.01 -7.21
N ALA A 10 -13.80 -18.04 -8.36
CA ALA A 10 -13.97 -17.05 -9.46
C ALA A 10 -15.41 -17.06 -10.08
N VAL A 11 -16.33 -17.79 -9.47
CA VAL A 11 -17.57 -18.24 -10.11
C VAL A 11 -18.67 -17.18 -10.16
N ARG A 12 -18.69 -16.17 -9.31
CA ARG A 12 -19.87 -15.27 -9.22
C ARG A 12 -19.76 -13.98 -10.06
N VAL A 13 -18.56 -13.47 -10.31
CA VAL A 13 -18.33 -12.35 -11.26
C VAL A 13 -18.65 -12.78 -12.71
N ARG A 14 -18.52 -14.08 -12.96
CA ARG A 14 -18.85 -14.72 -14.23
C ARG A 14 -20.34 -14.56 -14.60
N TRP A 15 -21.26 -14.65 -13.64
CA TRP A 15 -22.71 -14.64 -13.92
C TRP A 15 -23.27 -13.29 -14.37
N GLU A 16 -22.79 -12.17 -13.84
CA GLU A 16 -23.41 -10.86 -14.11
C GLU A 16 -22.87 -10.21 -15.41
N LEU A 17 -21.60 -10.46 -15.74
CA LEU A 17 -21.05 -10.13 -17.07
C LEU A 17 -21.52 -11.16 -18.12
N GLU A 18 -21.70 -12.42 -17.74
CA GLU A 18 -22.32 -13.45 -18.58
C GLU A 18 -23.78 -13.09 -18.92
N GLU A 19 -24.56 -12.49 -18.01
CA GLU A 19 -25.91 -12.00 -18.29
C GLU A 19 -25.92 -10.88 -19.33
N TYR A 20 -25.00 -9.92 -19.21
CA TYR A 20 -24.86 -8.84 -20.19
C TYR A 20 -24.42 -9.36 -21.57
N THR A 21 -23.54 -10.32 -21.61
CA THR A 21 -23.04 -10.96 -22.85
C THR A 21 -24.10 -11.92 -23.42
N LEU A 22 -24.84 -12.65 -22.58
CA LEU A 22 -25.97 -13.49 -23.00
C LEU A 22 -27.11 -12.68 -23.62
N ILE A 23 -27.40 -11.49 -23.13
CA ILE A 23 -28.37 -10.58 -23.71
C ILE A 23 -27.89 -10.14 -25.11
N LYS A 24 -26.61 -9.87 -25.27
CA LYS A 24 -25.99 -9.44 -26.54
C LYS A 24 -25.83 -10.62 -27.54
N SER A 25 -25.47 -11.83 -27.07
CA SER A 25 -25.31 -13.04 -27.90
C SER A 25 -26.64 -13.60 -28.39
N ARG A 26 -27.72 -13.48 -27.62
CA ARG A 26 -29.10 -13.83 -28.06
C ARG A 26 -29.59 -12.96 -29.22
N MET A 27 -28.97 -11.79 -29.44
CA MET A 27 -29.28 -10.93 -30.58
C MET A 27 -28.50 -11.27 -31.83
N LYS A 28 -27.42 -12.05 -31.78
CA LYS A 28 -26.51 -12.34 -32.92
C LYS A 28 -26.51 -13.77 -33.49
N GLY A 29 -27.35 -14.67 -33.04
CA GLY A 29 -27.64 -16.03 -33.58
C GLY A 29 -26.48 -16.70 -34.36
N GLY A 30 -25.48 -17.28 -33.65
CA GLY A 30 -24.40 -18.09 -34.20
C GLY A 30 -23.36 -18.43 -33.12
N GLU A 31 -22.68 -19.59 -33.21
CA GLU A 31 -21.54 -19.96 -32.35
C GLU A 31 -20.33 -19.04 -32.59
N THR A 32 -20.38 -17.81 -32.09
CA THR A 32 -19.26 -16.87 -32.08
C THR A 32 -18.57 -16.91 -30.73
N MET A 33 -17.22 -17.01 -30.73
CA MET A 33 -16.44 -16.82 -29.51
C MET A 33 -16.82 -15.47 -28.85
N ASP A 34 -17.06 -15.49 -27.56
CA ASP A 34 -17.34 -14.32 -26.75
C ASP A 34 -16.20 -14.02 -25.77
N LEU A 35 -16.27 -12.91 -25.04
CA LEU A 35 -15.24 -12.52 -24.06
C LEU A 35 -15.01 -13.56 -22.96
N PHE A 36 -15.99 -14.41 -22.65
CA PHE A 36 -15.93 -15.40 -21.58
C PHE A 36 -15.67 -16.81 -22.12
N SER A 37 -15.55 -16.96 -23.43
CA SER A 37 -15.08 -18.20 -24.05
C SER A 37 -13.72 -18.61 -23.48
N SER A 38 -13.51 -19.93 -23.33
CA SER A 38 -12.26 -20.47 -22.81
C SER A 38 -11.09 -20.19 -23.75
N VAL A 39 -9.91 -19.89 -23.21
CA VAL A 39 -8.66 -19.76 -24.00
C VAL A 39 -8.32 -21.03 -24.80
N THR A 40 -8.92 -22.18 -24.47
CA THR A 40 -8.74 -23.43 -25.22
C THR A 40 -9.35 -23.41 -26.61
N GLU A 41 -10.24 -22.44 -26.90
CA GLU A 41 -10.83 -22.25 -28.24
C GLU A 41 -9.85 -21.60 -29.21
N LEU A 42 -8.77 -20.97 -28.70
CA LEU A 42 -7.74 -20.35 -29.52
C LEU A 42 -6.84 -21.40 -30.20
N ARG A 43 -6.49 -21.12 -31.44
CA ARG A 43 -5.55 -21.98 -32.20
C ARG A 43 -4.19 -22.04 -31.48
N GLY A 44 -3.74 -23.26 -31.22
CA GLY A 44 -2.45 -23.51 -30.59
C GLY A 44 -2.48 -23.62 -29.05
N ILE A 45 -3.65 -23.52 -28.40
CA ILE A 45 -3.82 -23.71 -26.97
C ILE A 45 -4.51 -25.06 -26.71
N GLY A 46 -3.68 -26.06 -26.42
CA GLY A 46 -4.18 -27.36 -25.89
C GLY A 46 -4.23 -27.37 -24.36
N PRO A 47 -4.71 -28.48 -23.76
CA PRO A 47 -4.90 -28.59 -22.30
C PRO A 47 -3.66 -28.28 -21.46
N THR A 48 -2.46 -28.61 -21.96
CA THR A 48 -1.19 -28.35 -21.27
C THR A 48 -0.89 -26.84 -21.20
N ARG A 49 -1.07 -26.14 -22.33
CA ARG A 49 -0.87 -24.67 -22.38
C ARG A 49 -1.95 -23.91 -21.60
N ALA A 50 -3.19 -24.38 -21.62
CA ALA A 50 -4.26 -23.82 -20.81
C ALA A 50 -3.92 -23.88 -19.31
N LYS A 51 -3.40 -25.03 -18.81
CA LYS A 51 -2.92 -25.15 -17.42
C LYS A 51 -1.75 -24.20 -17.10
N GLN A 52 -0.90 -23.89 -18.09
CA GLN A 52 0.19 -22.93 -17.92
C GLN A 52 -0.35 -21.49 -17.87
N LEU A 53 -1.34 -21.14 -18.70
CA LEU A 53 -2.01 -19.84 -18.68
C LEU A 53 -2.79 -19.64 -17.37
N GLN A 54 -3.39 -20.69 -16.83
CA GLN A 54 -4.08 -20.67 -15.52
C GLN A 54 -3.13 -20.25 -14.36
N ARG A 55 -1.82 -20.53 -14.46
CA ARG A 55 -0.84 -20.04 -13.48
C ARG A 55 -0.66 -18.52 -13.52
N LEU A 56 -1.02 -17.90 -14.65
CA LEU A 56 -1.06 -16.45 -14.84
C LEU A 56 -2.47 -15.88 -14.60
N HIS A 57 -3.39 -16.69 -14.05
CA HIS A 57 -4.81 -16.36 -13.86
C HIS A 57 -5.55 -16.00 -15.16
N ILE A 58 -5.17 -16.64 -16.27
CA ILE A 58 -5.79 -16.47 -17.59
C ILE A 58 -6.58 -17.73 -17.92
N GLU A 59 -7.92 -17.64 -17.93
CA GLU A 59 -8.84 -18.73 -18.22
C GLU A 59 -9.77 -18.39 -19.40
N THR A 60 -10.14 -17.11 -19.55
CA THR A 60 -11.04 -16.61 -20.58
C THR A 60 -10.33 -15.71 -21.60
N LEU A 61 -11.01 -15.43 -22.73
CA LEU A 61 -10.50 -14.44 -23.70
C LEU A 61 -10.40 -13.04 -23.10
N TYR A 62 -11.34 -12.69 -22.22
CA TYR A 62 -11.28 -11.43 -21.48
C TYR A 62 -10.05 -11.34 -20.56
N ASP A 63 -9.75 -12.40 -19.81
CA ASP A 63 -8.55 -12.41 -18.96
C ASP A 63 -7.28 -12.21 -19.79
N LEU A 64 -7.25 -12.82 -20.98
CA LEU A 64 -6.12 -12.69 -21.90
C LEU A 64 -5.98 -11.28 -22.48
N ILE A 65 -7.09 -10.63 -22.88
CA ILE A 65 -7.12 -9.25 -23.35
C ILE A 65 -6.79 -8.27 -22.21
N ALA A 66 -7.22 -8.57 -20.99
CA ALA A 66 -6.91 -7.77 -19.80
C ALA A 66 -5.55 -8.12 -19.14
N PHE A 67 -4.72 -8.96 -19.80
CA PHE A 67 -3.37 -9.29 -19.37
C PHE A 67 -2.36 -8.37 -20.06
N PHE A 68 -2.08 -7.22 -19.44
CA PHE A 68 -1.32 -6.13 -20.06
C PHE A 68 0.19 -6.41 -20.12
N PRO A 69 0.89 -5.89 -21.15
CA PRO A 69 2.34 -5.92 -21.24
C PRO A 69 2.98 -5.13 -20.07
N ARG A 70 4.12 -5.64 -19.57
CA ARG A 70 4.93 -4.97 -18.55
C ARG A 70 5.91 -3.94 -19.11
N ALA A 71 6.28 -4.07 -20.39
CA ALA A 71 7.25 -3.22 -21.07
C ALA A 71 7.03 -3.29 -22.58
N TYR A 72 7.67 -2.38 -23.31
CA TYR A 72 7.65 -2.33 -24.76
C TYR A 72 9.08 -2.19 -25.30
N GLU A 73 9.39 -2.90 -26.38
CA GLU A 73 10.64 -2.78 -27.12
C GLU A 73 10.40 -2.02 -28.43
N ASP A 74 11.10 -0.90 -28.60
CA ASP A 74 11.09 -0.18 -29.86
C ASP A 74 11.97 -0.90 -30.89
N ARG A 75 11.34 -1.54 -31.84
CA ARG A 75 12.01 -2.18 -32.98
C ARG A 75 11.71 -1.50 -34.31
N THR A 76 11.17 -0.26 -34.26
CA THR A 76 10.81 0.52 -35.43
C THR A 76 12.02 1.20 -36.08
N LYS A 77 12.99 1.59 -35.25
CA LYS A 77 14.19 2.30 -35.70
C LYS A 77 15.24 1.32 -36.19
N ILE A 78 15.64 1.44 -37.46
CA ILE A 78 16.74 0.67 -38.03
C ILE A 78 18.01 1.50 -37.87
N SER A 79 18.98 1.00 -37.13
CA SER A 79 20.31 1.58 -36.94
C SER A 79 21.30 1.00 -37.92
N SER A 80 22.37 1.71 -38.25
CA SER A 80 23.52 1.15 -38.96
C SER A 80 24.38 0.33 -38.00
N ILE A 81 25.17 -0.62 -38.50
CA ILE A 81 26.07 -1.44 -37.66
C ILE A 81 27.10 -0.56 -36.95
N ALA A 82 27.61 0.50 -37.55
CA ALA A 82 28.51 1.46 -36.90
C ALA A 82 27.86 2.27 -35.80
N GLY A 83 26.55 2.41 -35.78
CA GLY A 83 25.78 3.09 -34.75
C GLY A 83 25.31 2.20 -33.60
N LEU A 84 25.67 0.91 -33.55
CA LEU A 84 25.31 -0.01 -32.48
C LEU A 84 26.18 0.22 -31.26
N GLU A 85 25.53 0.48 -30.10
CA GLU A 85 26.21 0.64 -28.83
C GLU A 85 26.25 -0.69 -28.05
N PRO A 86 27.43 -1.07 -27.45
CA PRO A 86 27.52 -2.25 -26.62
C PRO A 86 26.50 -2.22 -25.47
N GLY A 87 25.86 -3.36 -25.22
CA GLY A 87 24.86 -3.50 -24.14
C GLY A 87 23.48 -2.95 -24.47
N THR A 88 23.33 -2.09 -25.49
CA THR A 88 22.04 -1.49 -25.88
C THR A 88 21.39 -2.31 -27.00
N PRO A 89 20.16 -2.86 -26.81
CA PRO A 89 19.46 -3.55 -27.88
C PRO A 89 19.04 -2.61 -29.01
N ALA A 90 19.33 -2.96 -30.25
CA ALA A 90 18.96 -2.18 -31.42
C ALA A 90 18.51 -3.09 -32.57
N CYS A 91 17.70 -2.54 -33.48
CA CYS A 91 17.31 -3.17 -34.74
C CYS A 91 18.24 -2.66 -35.85
N PHE A 92 18.77 -3.56 -36.69
CA PHE A 92 19.58 -3.21 -37.85
C PHE A 92 19.28 -4.14 -39.02
N GLU A 93 19.52 -3.67 -40.23
CA GLU A 93 19.37 -4.46 -41.43
C GLU A 93 20.77 -4.77 -41.99
N ALA A 94 21.01 -6.04 -42.32
CA ALA A 94 22.30 -6.47 -42.85
C ALA A 94 22.19 -7.70 -43.74
N MET A 95 23.12 -7.80 -44.69
CA MET A 95 23.26 -8.92 -45.57
C MET A 95 24.12 -10.03 -44.96
N VAL A 96 23.75 -11.28 -45.16
CA VAL A 96 24.56 -12.44 -44.72
C VAL A 96 25.76 -12.60 -45.65
N ILE A 97 26.98 -12.36 -45.14
CA ILE A 97 28.24 -12.39 -45.89
C ILE A 97 29.11 -13.63 -45.61
N SER A 98 28.61 -14.57 -44.80
CA SER A 98 29.26 -15.87 -44.62
C SER A 98 28.22 -16.98 -44.50
N ASN A 99 28.55 -18.17 -44.98
CA ASN A 99 27.69 -19.33 -44.76
C ASN A 99 27.59 -19.64 -43.25
N PRO A 100 26.38 -19.88 -42.70
CA PRO A 100 26.21 -20.25 -41.32
C PRO A 100 26.95 -21.54 -40.97
N GLN A 101 27.84 -21.49 -39.95
CA GLN A 101 28.67 -22.62 -39.51
C GLN A 101 28.10 -23.19 -38.21
N LEU A 102 27.73 -24.48 -38.22
CA LEU A 102 27.35 -25.22 -37.05
C LEU A 102 28.55 -25.86 -36.41
N SER A 103 28.81 -25.57 -35.14
CA SER A 103 29.88 -26.14 -34.31
C SER A 103 29.32 -26.76 -33.03
N ARG A 104 29.80 -27.95 -32.66
CA ARG A 104 29.48 -28.59 -31.37
C ARG A 104 30.60 -28.30 -30.39
N ILE A 105 30.35 -27.53 -29.34
CA ILE A 105 31.36 -27.14 -28.36
C ILE A 105 31.49 -28.22 -27.28
N ARG A 106 30.39 -28.78 -26.81
CA ARG A 106 30.34 -29.90 -25.85
C ARG A 106 28.98 -30.62 -25.97
N LYS A 107 28.85 -31.79 -25.28
CA LYS A 107 27.58 -32.55 -25.30
C LYS A 107 26.44 -31.68 -24.84
N GLY A 108 25.44 -31.48 -25.71
CA GLY A 108 24.25 -30.64 -25.44
C GLY A 108 24.43 -29.13 -25.70
N MET A 109 25.57 -28.69 -26.28
CA MET A 109 25.81 -27.28 -26.64
C MET A 109 26.25 -27.14 -28.08
N GLU A 110 25.32 -26.69 -28.93
CA GLU A 110 25.55 -26.41 -30.35
C GLU A 110 25.58 -24.88 -30.58
N LEU A 111 26.44 -24.46 -31.49
CA LEU A 111 26.65 -23.06 -31.84
C LEU A 111 26.53 -22.88 -33.35
N VAL A 112 25.70 -21.96 -33.79
CA VAL A 112 25.71 -21.49 -35.19
C VAL A 112 26.35 -20.10 -35.19
N LYS A 113 27.39 -19.93 -35.98
CA LYS A 113 28.07 -18.66 -36.21
C LYS A 113 27.85 -18.21 -37.67
N VAL A 114 27.49 -16.95 -37.84
CA VAL A 114 27.28 -16.31 -39.14
C VAL A 114 27.74 -14.85 -39.08
N ARG A 115 28.34 -14.35 -40.13
CA ARG A 115 28.75 -12.96 -40.24
C ARG A 115 27.80 -12.20 -41.17
N VAL A 116 27.41 -11.03 -40.75
CA VAL A 116 26.54 -10.12 -41.50
C VAL A 116 27.20 -8.75 -41.62
N ALA A 117 26.86 -8.01 -42.67
CA ALA A 117 27.39 -6.68 -42.91
C ALA A 117 26.33 -5.76 -43.52
N ASP A 118 26.46 -4.49 -43.24
CA ASP A 118 25.85 -3.37 -43.97
C ASP A 118 26.95 -2.52 -44.61
N GLU A 119 26.59 -1.36 -45.16
CA GLU A 119 27.55 -0.42 -45.76
C GLU A 119 28.53 0.18 -44.74
N THR A 120 28.24 0.13 -43.42
CA THR A 120 28.96 0.81 -42.35
C THR A 120 29.85 -0.11 -41.55
N GLY A 121 29.59 -1.43 -41.54
CA GLY A 121 30.35 -2.37 -40.70
C GLY A 121 29.95 -3.82 -40.83
N ARG A 122 30.49 -4.65 -39.91
CA ARG A 122 30.24 -6.10 -39.84
C ARG A 122 29.97 -6.51 -38.39
N VAL A 123 29.09 -7.52 -38.23
CA VAL A 123 28.77 -8.12 -36.90
C VAL A 123 28.82 -9.64 -37.02
N ASP A 124 29.45 -10.30 -36.05
CA ASP A 124 29.39 -11.74 -35.90
C ASP A 124 28.16 -12.11 -35.06
N LEU A 125 27.22 -12.84 -35.64
CA LEU A 125 26.04 -13.36 -34.97
C LEU A 125 26.31 -14.78 -34.44
N VAL A 126 25.95 -15.03 -33.20
CA VAL A 126 26.19 -16.33 -32.54
C VAL A 126 24.88 -16.83 -31.94
N PHE A 127 24.42 -18.00 -32.39
CA PHE A 127 23.17 -18.61 -31.93
C PHE A 127 23.50 -19.88 -31.13
N PHE A 128 23.13 -19.90 -29.86
CA PHE A 128 23.32 -21.05 -28.98
C PHE A 128 22.09 -21.96 -29.00
N ASN A 129 22.31 -23.28 -29.18
CA ASN A 129 21.27 -24.30 -29.18
C ASN A 129 20.11 -24.03 -30.16
N GLN A 130 20.41 -23.40 -31.30
CA GLN A 130 19.47 -23.10 -32.35
C GLN A 130 20.00 -23.59 -33.73
N PRO A 131 20.18 -24.92 -33.91
CA PRO A 131 20.74 -25.46 -35.16
C PRO A 131 19.92 -25.13 -36.41
N TYR A 132 18.61 -24.92 -36.26
CA TYR A 132 17.70 -24.57 -37.34
C TYR A 132 18.03 -23.22 -38.02
N VAL A 133 18.73 -22.32 -37.33
CA VAL A 133 19.14 -21.01 -37.88
C VAL A 133 20.05 -21.19 -39.11
N LYS A 134 20.82 -22.29 -39.14
CA LYS A 134 21.69 -22.62 -40.28
C LYS A 134 20.91 -22.69 -41.59
N ASP A 135 19.69 -23.20 -41.56
CA ASP A 135 18.86 -23.40 -42.75
C ASP A 135 17.97 -22.18 -43.08
N GLN A 136 17.85 -21.25 -42.11
CA GLN A 136 17.02 -20.05 -42.26
C GLN A 136 17.79 -18.83 -42.76
N LEU A 137 19.09 -18.71 -42.41
CA LEU A 137 19.94 -17.61 -42.89
C LEU A 137 20.67 -18.02 -44.17
N VAL A 138 20.34 -17.35 -45.29
CA VAL A 138 20.89 -17.67 -46.62
C VAL A 138 21.96 -16.64 -46.98
N TYR A 139 23.11 -17.12 -47.44
CA TYR A 139 24.20 -16.26 -47.96
C TYR A 139 23.70 -15.34 -49.09
N GLY A 140 24.02 -14.05 -49.01
CA GLY A 140 23.66 -13.04 -49.97
C GLY A 140 22.23 -12.46 -49.78
N GLU A 141 21.41 -12.98 -48.87
CA GLU A 141 20.12 -12.41 -48.53
C GLU A 141 20.23 -11.40 -47.38
N SER A 142 19.33 -10.38 -47.37
CA SER A 142 19.23 -9.36 -46.34
C SER A 142 18.18 -9.73 -45.29
N TYR A 143 18.52 -9.52 -44.02
CA TYR A 143 17.66 -9.76 -42.89
C TYR A 143 17.71 -8.56 -41.95
N ARG A 144 16.61 -8.36 -41.22
CA ARG A 144 16.57 -7.47 -40.06
C ARG A 144 16.84 -8.27 -38.78
N PHE A 145 17.75 -7.74 -37.98
CA PHE A 145 18.19 -8.35 -36.72
C PHE A 145 17.85 -7.41 -35.58
N TYR A 146 17.52 -8.00 -34.41
CA TYR A 146 17.33 -7.26 -33.18
C TYR A 146 18.09 -7.93 -32.04
N GLY A 147 18.94 -7.19 -31.34
CA GLY A 147 19.73 -7.67 -30.22
C GLY A 147 20.71 -6.60 -29.74
N ALA A 148 21.55 -6.96 -28.77
CA ALA A 148 22.60 -6.09 -28.22
C ALA A 148 23.99 -6.65 -28.53
N LEU A 149 24.95 -5.76 -28.84
CA LEU A 149 26.37 -6.13 -28.90
C LEU A 149 26.87 -6.52 -27.51
N ARG A 150 27.75 -7.52 -27.44
CA ARG A 150 28.32 -7.99 -26.20
C ARG A 150 29.54 -7.15 -25.82
N ASP A 151 29.57 -6.66 -24.57
CA ASP A 151 30.71 -5.95 -24.02
C ASP A 151 31.97 -6.83 -23.98
N GLY A 152 33.12 -6.28 -24.41
CA GLY A 152 34.44 -6.93 -24.33
C GLY A 152 34.71 -8.01 -25.38
N TYR A 153 33.80 -8.30 -26.31
CA TYR A 153 33.95 -9.32 -27.37
C TYR A 153 33.95 -8.75 -28.79
N GLY A 154 34.21 -7.45 -28.96
CA GLY A 154 34.15 -6.79 -30.25
C GLY A 154 32.73 -6.74 -30.83
N CYS A 155 32.60 -6.70 -32.16
CA CYS A 155 31.28 -6.65 -32.82
C CYS A 155 30.62 -8.03 -32.85
N GLN A 156 30.25 -8.59 -31.68
CA GLN A 156 29.56 -9.87 -31.58
C GLN A 156 28.20 -9.72 -30.91
N MET A 157 27.16 -10.37 -31.48
CA MET A 157 25.79 -10.38 -30.94
C MET A 157 25.34 -11.82 -30.67
N GLN A 158 24.67 -12.06 -29.54
CA GLN A 158 24.22 -13.39 -29.12
C GLN A 158 22.70 -13.55 -29.28
N ASN A 159 22.28 -14.65 -29.89
CA ASN A 159 20.86 -15.01 -30.08
C ASN A 159 19.98 -13.84 -30.54
N PRO A 160 20.38 -13.02 -31.56
CA PRO A 160 19.48 -11.98 -32.03
C PRO A 160 18.18 -12.57 -32.58
N ALA A 161 17.11 -11.85 -32.42
CA ALA A 161 15.89 -12.14 -33.17
C ALA A 161 16.10 -11.67 -34.63
N PHE A 162 15.56 -12.39 -35.60
CA PHE A 162 15.71 -12.02 -37.02
C PHE A 162 14.48 -12.37 -37.84
N GLU A 163 14.32 -11.67 -38.96
CA GLU A 163 13.36 -11.96 -40.04
C GLU A 163 13.91 -11.46 -41.38
N LYS A 164 13.38 -11.93 -42.51
CA LYS A 164 13.76 -11.41 -43.81
C LYS A 164 13.42 -9.93 -43.96
N ALA A 165 14.27 -9.16 -44.62
CA ALA A 165 14.10 -7.70 -44.77
C ALA A 165 12.80 -7.31 -45.46
N ASP A 166 12.31 -8.15 -46.38
CA ASP A 166 11.04 -7.99 -47.11
C ASP A 166 9.81 -8.59 -46.39
N ALA A 167 10.01 -9.21 -45.24
CA ALA A 167 8.91 -9.80 -44.51
C ALA A 167 7.99 -8.72 -43.87
N ALA A 168 6.74 -9.09 -43.64
CA ALA A 168 5.68 -8.20 -43.15
C ALA A 168 5.86 -7.71 -41.69
N GLY A 169 7.09 -7.60 -41.18
CA GLY A 169 7.38 -6.98 -39.84
C GLY A 169 6.73 -7.67 -38.66
N THR A 170 6.94 -9.00 -38.51
CA THR A 170 6.39 -9.74 -37.36
C THR A 170 7.28 -9.69 -36.11
N VAL A 171 8.57 -9.44 -36.30
CA VAL A 171 9.58 -9.44 -35.25
C VAL A 171 10.29 -8.08 -35.16
N THR A 172 10.46 -7.39 -36.25
CA THR A 172 11.10 -6.07 -36.38
C THR A 172 10.16 -5.07 -37.02
N GLY A 173 10.52 -3.78 -37.08
CA GLY A 173 9.72 -2.73 -37.70
C GLY A 173 8.45 -2.32 -36.95
N ARG A 174 8.33 -2.69 -35.66
CA ARG A 174 7.18 -2.34 -34.83
C ARG A 174 7.57 -2.24 -33.35
N ILE A 175 6.70 -1.65 -32.56
CA ILE A 175 6.78 -1.67 -31.11
C ILE A 175 6.28 -3.03 -30.62
N LEU A 176 7.12 -3.80 -29.93
CA LEU A 176 6.80 -5.14 -29.47
C LEU A 176 6.41 -5.13 -27.98
N PRO A 177 5.20 -5.58 -27.62
CA PRO A 177 4.81 -5.72 -26.21
C PRO A 177 5.54 -6.90 -25.55
N ILE A 178 6.02 -6.70 -24.32
CA ILE A 178 6.67 -7.71 -23.49
C ILE A 178 5.77 -8.04 -22.31
N TYR A 179 5.28 -9.27 -22.26
CA TYR A 179 4.37 -9.74 -21.22
C TYR A 179 5.13 -10.35 -20.02
N PRO A 180 4.52 -10.37 -18.83
CA PRO A 180 4.96 -11.26 -17.76
C PRO A 180 4.80 -12.72 -18.21
N LEU A 181 5.84 -13.54 -18.00
CA LEU A 181 5.87 -14.92 -18.50
C LEU A 181 5.94 -15.94 -17.38
N THR A 182 5.49 -17.16 -17.67
CA THR A 182 5.67 -18.35 -16.84
C THR A 182 6.37 -19.46 -17.62
N ALA A 183 6.90 -20.46 -16.90
CA ALA A 183 7.58 -21.59 -17.54
C ALA A 183 6.68 -22.29 -18.56
N GLY A 184 7.19 -22.43 -19.81
CA GLY A 184 6.49 -23.08 -20.92
C GLY A 184 5.63 -22.14 -21.79
N ILE A 185 5.50 -20.86 -21.46
CA ILE A 185 4.83 -19.84 -22.27
C ILE A 185 5.87 -18.82 -22.77
N SER A 186 5.92 -18.62 -24.09
CA SER A 186 6.78 -17.61 -24.72
C SER A 186 6.01 -16.32 -25.03
N ASN A 187 6.72 -15.18 -25.07
CA ASN A 187 6.14 -13.88 -25.44
C ASN A 187 5.47 -13.94 -26.84
N LYS A 188 6.09 -14.66 -27.79
CA LYS A 188 5.55 -14.88 -29.14
C LYS A 188 4.21 -15.61 -29.11
N LEU A 189 4.10 -16.68 -28.31
CA LEU A 189 2.85 -17.45 -28.18
C LEU A 189 1.77 -16.58 -27.55
N LEU A 190 2.07 -15.92 -26.42
CA LEU A 190 1.12 -15.09 -25.72
C LEU A 190 0.60 -13.94 -26.59
N GLY A 191 1.50 -13.23 -27.29
CA GLY A 191 1.12 -12.18 -28.25
C GLY A 191 0.30 -12.70 -29.43
N ALA A 192 0.52 -13.94 -29.89
CA ALA A 192 -0.32 -14.55 -30.91
C ALA A 192 -1.72 -14.88 -30.40
N CYS A 193 -1.84 -15.35 -29.17
CA CYS A 193 -3.13 -15.63 -28.53
C CYS A 193 -3.93 -14.34 -28.29
N VAL A 194 -3.29 -13.28 -27.78
CA VAL A 194 -3.91 -11.97 -27.61
C VAL A 194 -4.46 -11.42 -28.92
N ARG A 195 -3.68 -11.51 -30.02
CA ARG A 195 -4.16 -11.07 -31.33
C ARG A 195 -5.38 -11.85 -31.81
N GLN A 196 -5.43 -13.17 -31.55
CA GLN A 196 -6.61 -13.98 -31.88
C GLN A 196 -7.82 -13.58 -31.06
N ALA A 197 -7.64 -13.35 -29.75
CA ALA A 197 -8.70 -12.93 -28.85
C ALA A 197 -9.26 -11.54 -29.23
N LEU A 198 -8.38 -10.57 -29.52
CA LEU A 198 -8.80 -9.24 -30.01
C LEU A 198 -9.55 -9.33 -31.32
N ALA A 199 -9.08 -10.12 -32.31
CA ALA A 199 -9.75 -10.29 -33.56
C ALA A 199 -11.16 -10.92 -33.44
N ALA A 200 -11.34 -11.78 -32.40
CA ALA A 200 -12.63 -12.43 -32.15
C ALA A 200 -13.61 -11.54 -31.36
N CYS A 201 -13.13 -10.80 -30.36
CA CYS A 201 -14.00 -10.22 -29.32
C CYS A 201 -13.77 -8.73 -29.07
N ALA A 202 -12.92 -8.01 -29.83
CA ALA A 202 -12.65 -6.58 -29.54
C ALA A 202 -13.90 -5.70 -29.66
N GLU A 203 -14.86 -6.06 -30.53
CA GLU A 203 -16.13 -5.34 -30.67
C GLU A 203 -17.09 -5.52 -29.51
N ASP A 204 -16.91 -6.59 -28.73
CA ASP A 204 -17.76 -6.91 -27.59
C ASP A 204 -17.19 -6.35 -26.26
N LEU A 205 -16.02 -5.70 -26.30
CA LEU A 205 -15.44 -5.04 -25.14
C LEU A 205 -16.38 -3.91 -24.64
N PRO A 206 -16.89 -4.00 -23.41
CA PRO A 206 -17.77 -2.96 -22.89
C PRO A 206 -16.98 -1.69 -22.62
N ASP A 207 -17.51 -0.55 -23.07
CA ASP A 207 -17.00 0.74 -22.59
C ASP A 207 -17.75 1.10 -21.29
N ILE A 208 -17.04 1.00 -20.17
CA ILE A 208 -17.64 1.18 -18.84
C ILE A 208 -17.65 2.64 -18.38
N LEU A 209 -16.93 3.53 -19.07
CA LEU A 209 -16.97 4.95 -18.76
C LEU A 209 -18.17 5.64 -19.44
N PRO A 210 -18.93 6.47 -18.70
CA PRO A 210 -19.96 7.30 -19.31
C PRO A 210 -19.43 8.16 -20.45
N ALA A 211 -20.20 8.33 -21.52
CA ALA A 211 -19.77 9.11 -22.68
C ALA A 211 -19.43 10.58 -22.33
N SER A 212 -20.13 11.16 -21.36
CA SER A 212 -19.83 12.50 -20.84
C SER A 212 -18.45 12.59 -20.20
N VAL A 213 -18.03 11.55 -19.47
CA VAL A 213 -16.70 11.46 -18.83
C VAL A 213 -15.62 11.31 -19.91
N GLN A 214 -15.84 10.46 -20.90
CA GLN A 214 -14.90 10.29 -22.01
C GLN A 214 -14.65 11.60 -22.76
N GLN A 215 -15.72 12.34 -23.05
CA GLN A 215 -15.62 13.62 -23.75
C GLN A 215 -14.95 14.69 -22.90
N GLN A 216 -15.31 14.79 -21.60
CA GLN A 216 -14.76 15.80 -20.70
C GLN A 216 -13.25 15.67 -20.50
N TYR A 217 -12.75 14.44 -20.43
CA TYR A 217 -11.34 14.14 -20.15
C TYR A 217 -10.52 13.72 -21.38
N ASP A 218 -11.09 13.87 -22.56
CA ASP A 218 -10.46 13.52 -23.86
C ASP A 218 -9.88 12.09 -23.86
N LEU A 219 -10.72 11.12 -23.52
CA LEU A 219 -10.34 9.72 -23.42
C LEU A 219 -10.73 8.95 -24.69
N CYS A 220 -9.79 8.15 -25.20
CA CYS A 220 -10.08 7.29 -26.35
C CYS A 220 -11.08 6.16 -25.97
N PRO A 221 -11.80 5.58 -26.96
CA PRO A 221 -12.70 4.46 -26.73
C PRO A 221 -11.98 3.24 -26.13
N ALA A 222 -12.68 2.43 -25.34
CA ALA A 222 -12.13 1.23 -24.70
C ALA A 222 -11.48 0.29 -25.72
N ARG A 223 -12.17 0.00 -26.83
CA ARG A 223 -11.63 -0.85 -27.90
C ARG A 223 -10.26 -0.37 -28.40
N PHE A 224 -10.15 0.94 -28.73
CA PHE A 224 -8.87 1.51 -29.16
C PHE A 224 -7.77 1.31 -28.12
N ALA A 225 -8.10 1.52 -26.82
CA ALA A 225 -7.13 1.37 -25.75
C ALA A 225 -6.64 -0.07 -25.60
N TYR A 226 -7.55 -1.05 -25.59
CA TYR A 226 -7.19 -2.46 -25.48
C TYR A 226 -6.45 -2.98 -26.72
N GLU A 227 -6.84 -2.58 -27.93
CA GLU A 227 -6.13 -2.95 -29.16
C GLU A 227 -4.71 -2.34 -29.17
N THR A 228 -4.59 -1.04 -28.89
CA THR A 228 -3.33 -0.30 -28.98
C THR A 228 -2.31 -0.73 -27.93
N VAL A 229 -2.73 -1.04 -26.71
CA VAL A 229 -1.77 -1.51 -25.67
C VAL A 229 -1.14 -2.85 -26.02
N HIS A 230 -1.81 -3.67 -26.82
CA HIS A 230 -1.27 -4.95 -27.31
C HIS A 230 -0.62 -4.87 -28.70
N LEU A 231 -1.06 -3.92 -29.52
CA LEU A 231 -0.63 -3.76 -30.91
C LEU A 231 -0.34 -2.27 -31.19
N PRO A 232 0.61 -1.66 -30.48
CA PRO A 232 0.87 -0.24 -30.63
C PRO A 232 1.43 0.10 -32.02
N SER A 233 0.82 1.11 -32.66
CA SER A 233 1.29 1.69 -33.93
C SER A 233 2.36 2.76 -33.68
N SER A 234 2.21 3.52 -32.59
CA SER A 234 3.13 4.57 -32.19
C SER A 234 3.20 4.66 -30.65
N PHE A 235 4.24 5.32 -30.11
CA PHE A 235 4.31 5.60 -28.68
C PHE A 235 3.26 6.64 -28.24
N ASP A 236 2.87 7.55 -29.12
CA ASP A 236 1.83 8.55 -28.81
C ASP A 236 0.46 7.88 -28.64
N ASP A 237 0.10 6.95 -29.52
CA ASP A 237 -1.14 6.19 -29.38
C ASP A 237 -1.09 5.27 -28.16
N LEU A 238 0.06 4.66 -27.90
CA LEU A 238 0.28 3.85 -26.69
C LEU A 238 0.08 4.66 -25.41
N GLN A 239 0.56 5.91 -25.37
CA GLN A 239 0.37 6.79 -24.24
C GLN A 239 -1.10 7.16 -24.03
N LYS A 240 -1.85 7.46 -25.11
CA LYS A 240 -3.29 7.70 -25.04
C LYS A 240 -4.05 6.47 -24.55
N ALA A 241 -3.72 5.30 -25.07
CA ALA A 241 -4.31 4.04 -24.66
C ALA A 241 -4.03 3.72 -23.19
N ARG A 242 -2.78 3.90 -22.74
CA ARG A 242 -2.40 3.72 -21.33
C ARG A 242 -3.15 4.69 -20.40
N ARG A 243 -3.21 5.98 -20.76
CA ARG A 243 -3.97 6.99 -20.00
C ARG A 243 -5.43 6.59 -19.82
N ARG A 244 -6.07 6.09 -20.91
CA ARG A 244 -7.46 5.61 -20.85
C ARG A 244 -7.64 4.43 -19.89
N LEU A 245 -6.77 3.43 -19.92
CA LEU A 245 -6.85 2.26 -19.04
C LEU A 245 -6.56 2.62 -17.57
N VAL A 246 -5.57 3.48 -17.32
CA VAL A 246 -5.25 4.01 -15.99
C VAL A 246 -6.44 4.80 -15.43
N PHE A 247 -7.03 5.68 -16.23
CA PHE A 247 -8.22 6.44 -15.82
C PHE A 247 -9.39 5.51 -15.49
N GLU A 248 -9.59 4.48 -16.30
CA GLU A 248 -10.64 3.48 -16.07
C GLU A 248 -10.47 2.75 -14.74
N GLU A 249 -9.27 2.25 -14.43
CA GLU A 249 -9.01 1.57 -13.16
C GLU A 249 -9.28 2.49 -11.96
N PHE A 250 -8.82 3.73 -12.02
CA PHE A 250 -9.05 4.71 -10.96
C PHE A 250 -10.51 5.17 -10.87
N PHE A 251 -11.20 5.28 -12.00
CA PHE A 251 -12.62 5.64 -12.03
C PHE A 251 -13.49 4.55 -11.40
N VAL A 252 -13.28 3.28 -11.75
CA VAL A 252 -13.99 2.14 -11.15
C VAL A 252 -13.80 2.11 -9.64
N PHE A 253 -12.56 2.26 -9.19
CA PHE A 253 -12.24 2.31 -7.76
C PHE A 253 -12.93 3.50 -7.07
N SER A 254 -12.82 4.69 -7.65
CA SER A 254 -13.42 5.90 -7.08
C SER A 254 -14.95 5.88 -7.12
N ALA A 255 -15.57 5.28 -8.14
CA ALA A 255 -17.00 5.09 -8.23
C ALA A 255 -17.55 4.18 -7.12
N GLY A 256 -16.82 3.08 -6.82
CA GLY A 256 -17.17 2.23 -5.69
C GLY A 256 -17.07 2.95 -4.35
N LEU A 257 -16.02 3.73 -4.13
CA LEU A 257 -15.90 4.56 -2.91
C LEU A 257 -17.01 5.64 -2.83
N ALA A 258 -17.33 6.27 -3.96
CA ALA A 258 -18.42 7.25 -4.02
C ALA A 258 -19.78 6.61 -3.71
N ALA A 259 -20.03 5.40 -4.19
CA ALA A 259 -21.27 4.66 -3.89
C ALA A 259 -21.38 4.32 -2.38
N ILE A 260 -20.29 3.85 -1.75
CA ILE A 260 -20.23 3.62 -0.30
C ILE A 260 -20.53 4.93 0.45
N ARG A 261 -19.92 6.04 0.01
CA ARG A 261 -20.11 7.34 0.62
C ARG A 261 -21.56 7.82 0.50
N THR A 262 -22.18 7.73 -0.68
CA THR A 262 -23.58 8.17 -0.89
C THR A 262 -24.58 7.31 -0.12
N GLN A 263 -24.36 5.99 -0.01
CA GLN A 263 -25.18 5.11 0.85
C GLN A 263 -25.10 5.54 2.32
N ARG A 264 -23.90 5.88 2.80
CA ARG A 264 -23.73 6.37 4.18
C ARG A 264 -24.34 7.75 4.38
N GLU A 265 -24.21 8.66 3.43
CA GLU A 265 -24.81 9.99 3.49
C GLU A 265 -26.33 9.97 3.48
N ALA A 266 -26.94 8.89 3.00
CA ALA A 266 -28.37 8.64 3.11
C ALA A 266 -28.81 8.20 4.52
N LEU A 267 -27.88 7.77 5.39
CA LEU A 267 -28.19 7.48 6.78
C LEU A 267 -28.38 8.78 7.56
N HIS A 268 -29.31 8.77 8.49
CA HIS A 268 -29.59 9.90 9.37
C HIS A 268 -29.10 9.64 10.79
N THR A 269 -28.50 10.65 11.37
CA THR A 269 -28.11 10.68 12.78
C THR A 269 -28.63 11.96 13.44
N LYS A 270 -28.55 12.06 14.75
CA LYS A 270 -28.94 13.26 15.48
C LYS A 270 -27.87 14.34 15.33
N ALA A 271 -28.25 15.53 14.86
CA ALA A 271 -27.37 16.70 14.89
C ALA A 271 -27.06 17.10 16.34
N MET A 272 -25.80 17.44 16.62
CA MET A 272 -25.35 17.89 17.93
C MET A 272 -25.22 19.42 17.96
N ASP A 273 -25.55 20.02 19.10
CA ASP A 273 -25.24 21.44 19.35
C ASP A 273 -23.74 21.57 19.61
N THR A 274 -23.07 22.36 18.78
CA THR A 274 -21.63 22.58 18.83
C THR A 274 -21.23 23.96 19.38
N GLN A 275 -22.22 24.79 19.83
CA GLN A 275 -21.93 26.15 20.28
C GLN A 275 -21.33 26.21 21.70
N HIS A 276 -21.50 25.18 22.54
CA HIS A 276 -21.11 25.19 23.92
C HIS A 276 -19.74 24.56 24.21
N MET A 277 -18.72 24.87 23.38
CA MET A 277 -17.36 24.32 23.53
C MET A 277 -16.46 25.11 24.49
N GLU A 278 -16.84 26.30 24.90
CA GLU A 278 -16.02 27.19 25.76
C GLU A 278 -15.55 26.52 27.07
N PRO A 279 -16.34 25.71 27.82
CA PRO A 279 -15.87 25.02 29.00
C PRO A 279 -14.69 24.07 28.71
N PHE A 280 -14.69 23.40 27.53
CA PHE A 280 -13.59 22.54 27.13
C PHE A 280 -12.32 23.34 26.85
N TYR A 281 -12.41 24.44 26.10
CA TYR A 281 -11.24 25.27 25.80
C TYR A 281 -10.56 25.85 27.04
N ARG A 282 -11.34 26.19 28.08
CA ARG A 282 -10.83 26.68 29.37
C ARG A 282 -10.07 25.63 30.19
N LEU A 283 -10.34 24.35 29.98
CA LEU A 283 -9.64 23.26 30.65
C LEU A 283 -8.25 22.98 30.09
N LEU A 284 -7.97 23.43 28.85
CA LEU A 284 -6.71 23.12 28.22
C LEU A 284 -5.56 23.91 28.89
N PRO A 285 -4.48 23.24 29.34
CA PRO A 285 -3.34 23.92 29.96
C PRO A 285 -2.44 24.61 28.92
N PHE A 286 -2.80 24.61 27.65
CA PHE A 286 -2.05 25.17 26.53
C PHE A 286 -3.03 25.72 25.46
N ARG A 287 -2.51 26.53 24.57
CA ARG A 287 -3.25 26.98 23.38
C ARG A 287 -3.16 25.93 22.27
N LEU A 288 -4.27 25.67 21.60
CA LEU A 288 -4.30 24.82 20.42
C LEU A 288 -3.51 25.48 19.28
N THR A 289 -2.89 24.66 18.43
CA THR A 289 -2.31 25.14 17.17
C THR A 289 -3.43 25.43 16.17
N ASN A 290 -3.13 26.20 15.12
CA ASN A 290 -4.10 26.49 14.08
C ASN A 290 -4.60 25.20 13.39
N ALA A 291 -3.71 24.24 13.15
CA ALA A 291 -4.06 22.97 12.55
C ALA A 291 -4.95 22.10 13.47
N GLN A 292 -4.73 22.12 14.78
CA GLN A 292 -5.59 21.45 15.75
C GLN A 292 -6.97 22.11 15.79
N GLN A 293 -7.04 23.44 15.83
CA GLN A 293 -8.30 24.16 15.82
C GLN A 293 -9.11 23.86 14.55
N ALA A 294 -8.46 23.93 13.39
CA ALA A 294 -9.09 23.63 12.11
C ALA A 294 -9.66 22.20 12.07
N ALA A 295 -8.92 21.21 12.62
CA ALA A 295 -9.39 19.84 12.71
C ALA A 295 -10.59 19.70 13.67
N ILE A 296 -10.63 20.44 14.77
CA ILE A 296 -11.78 20.50 15.68
C ILE A 296 -12.98 21.14 14.97
N ASP A 297 -12.79 22.25 14.26
CA ASP A 297 -13.86 22.95 13.54
C ASP A 297 -14.47 22.07 12.43
N ASP A 298 -13.65 21.27 11.74
CA ASP A 298 -14.13 20.27 10.79
C ASP A 298 -15.00 19.21 11.46
N ILE A 299 -14.56 18.67 12.61
CA ILE A 299 -15.29 17.67 13.40
C ILE A 299 -16.62 18.26 13.90
N LEU A 300 -16.61 19.47 14.46
CA LEU A 300 -17.82 20.12 14.97
C LEU A 300 -18.83 20.41 13.86
N ARG A 301 -18.35 20.77 12.67
CA ARG A 301 -19.20 20.93 11.49
C ARG A 301 -19.87 19.61 11.11
N ASP A 302 -19.14 18.50 11.13
CA ASP A 302 -19.70 17.18 10.84
C ASP A 302 -20.70 16.76 11.93
N LEU A 303 -20.38 16.96 13.22
CA LEU A 303 -21.28 16.63 14.34
C LEU A 303 -22.57 17.46 14.33
N SER A 304 -22.52 18.68 13.83
CA SER A 304 -23.71 19.53 13.69
C SER A 304 -24.60 19.14 12.52
N SER A 305 -24.17 18.24 11.65
CA SER A 305 -24.95 17.75 10.52
C SER A 305 -25.87 16.59 10.93
N CYS A 306 -26.97 16.38 10.19
CA CYS A 306 -27.79 15.18 10.35
C CYS A 306 -27.20 13.93 9.72
N ARG A 307 -25.94 13.96 9.24
CA ARG A 307 -25.26 12.85 8.58
C ARG A 307 -24.18 12.27 9.52
N PRO A 308 -24.00 10.95 9.56
CA PRO A 308 -22.98 10.37 10.42
C PRO A 308 -21.57 10.77 9.93
N MET A 309 -20.80 11.43 10.79
CA MET A 309 -19.38 11.73 10.54
C MET A 309 -18.60 10.43 10.34
N ASN A 310 -17.68 10.42 9.39
CA ASN A 310 -16.68 9.37 9.19
C ASN A 310 -15.36 10.04 8.81
N ARG A 311 -14.58 10.43 9.82
CA ARG A 311 -13.43 11.31 9.64
C ARG A 311 -12.15 10.70 10.16
N LEU A 312 -11.08 10.83 9.37
CA LEU A 312 -9.70 10.51 9.76
C LEU A 312 -8.98 11.79 10.19
N VAL A 313 -8.49 11.81 11.41
CA VAL A 313 -7.53 12.83 11.88
C VAL A 313 -6.14 12.25 11.76
N GLN A 314 -5.36 12.81 10.86
CA GLN A 314 -3.99 12.41 10.59
C GLN A 314 -3.03 13.49 11.12
N GLY A 315 -1.94 13.06 11.73
CA GLY A 315 -0.89 13.96 12.20
C GLY A 315 0.28 13.17 12.76
N ASP A 316 1.42 13.82 12.85
CA ASP A 316 2.64 13.22 13.36
C ASP A 316 2.52 12.75 14.83
N VAL A 317 3.47 11.94 15.28
CA VAL A 317 3.55 11.51 16.68
C VAL A 317 3.70 12.72 17.58
N GLY A 318 2.75 12.87 18.54
CA GLY A 318 2.75 14.02 19.46
C GLY A 318 2.20 15.32 18.88
N SER A 319 1.49 15.30 17.75
CA SER A 319 0.77 16.46 17.19
C SER A 319 -0.50 16.83 17.98
N GLY A 320 -0.86 16.08 19.03
CA GLY A 320 -2.01 16.36 19.90
C GLY A 320 -3.35 15.84 19.40
N LYS A 321 -3.38 14.80 18.56
CA LYS A 321 -4.60 14.13 18.08
C LYS A 321 -5.58 13.76 19.19
N THR A 322 -5.05 13.29 20.33
CA THR A 322 -5.87 12.93 21.50
C THR A 322 -6.69 14.10 22.04
N MET A 323 -6.16 15.34 21.97
CA MET A 323 -6.92 16.53 22.42
C MET A 323 -8.01 16.90 21.41
N VAL A 324 -7.77 16.73 20.12
CA VAL A 324 -8.80 16.89 19.07
C VAL A 324 -9.93 15.88 19.26
N ALA A 325 -9.60 14.62 19.56
CA ALA A 325 -10.60 13.60 19.89
C ALA A 325 -11.34 13.87 21.20
N ALA A 326 -10.64 14.42 22.21
CA ALA A 326 -11.26 14.84 23.47
C ALA A 326 -12.32 15.94 23.24
N ALA A 327 -12.06 16.90 22.33
CA ALA A 327 -13.05 17.92 21.95
C ALA A 327 -14.32 17.29 21.35
N ALA A 328 -14.16 16.30 20.47
CA ALA A 328 -15.29 15.56 19.89
C ALA A 328 -16.09 14.79 20.97
N CYS A 329 -15.37 14.10 21.88
CA CYS A 329 -16.02 13.40 23.01
C CYS A 329 -16.76 14.37 23.93
N PHE A 330 -16.17 15.52 24.23
CA PHE A 330 -16.83 16.56 25.02
C PHE A 330 -18.12 17.04 24.36
N CYS A 331 -18.10 17.35 23.06
CA CYS A 331 -19.28 17.75 22.31
C CYS A 331 -20.40 16.71 22.41
N ALA A 332 -20.12 15.43 22.18
CA ALA A 332 -21.12 14.37 22.29
C ALA A 332 -21.71 14.25 23.70
N ILE A 333 -20.87 14.36 24.73
CA ILE A 333 -21.27 14.26 26.14
C ILE A 333 -22.14 15.47 26.55
N GLN A 334 -21.80 16.68 26.12
CA GLN A 334 -22.60 17.89 26.37
C GLN A 334 -24.01 17.80 25.77
N ASN A 335 -24.15 17.05 24.69
CA ASN A 335 -25.45 16.77 24.08
C ASN A 335 -26.20 15.58 24.73
N GLY A 336 -25.71 15.08 25.87
CA GLY A 336 -26.36 14.00 26.63
C GLY A 336 -26.07 12.59 26.11
N HIS A 337 -25.12 12.42 25.18
CA HIS A 337 -24.77 11.15 24.58
C HIS A 337 -23.52 10.52 25.18
N GLN A 338 -23.33 9.22 24.92
CA GLN A 338 -22.10 8.51 25.28
C GLN A 338 -21.09 8.57 24.12
N ALA A 339 -19.80 8.67 24.48
CA ALA A 339 -18.67 8.54 23.59
C ALA A 339 -17.83 7.30 23.96
N ALA A 340 -17.45 6.50 22.96
CA ALA A 340 -16.54 5.37 23.11
C ALA A 340 -15.17 5.72 22.52
N PHE A 341 -14.10 5.54 23.29
CA PHE A 341 -12.73 5.78 22.85
C PHE A 341 -11.95 4.46 22.88
N MET A 342 -11.55 4.01 21.71
CA MET A 342 -10.88 2.73 21.55
C MET A 342 -9.38 2.92 21.36
N ALA A 343 -8.60 2.18 22.16
CA ALA A 343 -7.16 2.09 22.04
C ALA A 343 -6.72 0.68 21.64
N PRO A 344 -5.59 0.53 20.90
CA PRO A 344 -5.13 -0.77 20.40
C PRO A 344 -4.58 -1.69 21.49
N THR A 345 -4.15 -1.16 22.64
CA THR A 345 -3.60 -1.92 23.75
C THR A 345 -4.19 -1.46 25.08
N GLU A 346 -4.12 -2.33 26.09
CA GLU A 346 -4.64 -2.03 27.44
C GLU A 346 -3.87 -0.89 28.10
N ILE A 347 -2.55 -0.84 27.94
CA ILE A 347 -1.71 0.23 28.48
C ILE A 347 -2.13 1.60 27.91
N LEU A 348 -2.36 1.67 26.61
CA LEU A 348 -2.84 2.90 25.99
C LEU A 348 -4.25 3.28 26.44
N ALA A 349 -5.12 2.27 26.60
CA ALA A 349 -6.47 2.52 27.15
C ALA A 349 -6.39 3.09 28.57
N GLU A 350 -5.51 2.55 29.42
CA GLU A 350 -5.27 3.05 30.77
C GLU A 350 -4.69 4.47 30.77
N GLN A 351 -3.70 4.75 29.92
CA GLN A 351 -3.11 6.09 29.76
C GLN A 351 -4.15 7.11 29.31
N HIS A 352 -4.96 6.76 28.29
CA HIS A 352 -6.05 7.62 27.84
C HIS A 352 -7.10 7.82 28.95
N ALA A 353 -7.46 6.76 29.69
CA ALA A 353 -8.40 6.85 30.79
C ALA A 353 -7.89 7.79 31.89
N GLN A 354 -6.63 7.69 32.30
CA GLN A 354 -6.03 8.57 33.27
C GLN A 354 -5.97 10.02 32.81
N SER A 355 -5.50 10.25 31.59
CA SER A 355 -5.34 11.58 31.02
C SER A 355 -6.68 12.28 30.83
N LEU A 356 -7.68 11.59 30.24
CA LEU A 356 -9.01 12.15 29.99
C LEU A 356 -9.84 12.27 31.27
N SER A 357 -9.66 11.36 32.25
CA SER A 357 -10.28 11.54 33.58
C SER A 357 -9.78 12.80 34.27
N ARG A 358 -8.46 13.06 34.25
CA ARG A 358 -7.90 14.31 34.82
C ARG A 358 -8.43 15.54 34.08
N LEU A 359 -8.51 15.50 32.77
CA LEU A 359 -8.99 16.61 31.95
C LEU A 359 -10.47 16.91 32.25
N PHE A 360 -11.32 15.88 32.31
CA PHE A 360 -12.76 16.03 32.40
C PHE A 360 -13.32 16.03 33.84
N SER A 361 -12.51 15.68 34.83
CA SER A 361 -12.92 15.69 36.25
C SER A 361 -13.52 17.04 36.72
N PRO A 362 -12.96 18.21 36.32
CA PRO A 362 -13.55 19.49 36.75
C PRO A 362 -14.97 19.75 36.19
N LEU A 363 -15.35 19.04 35.10
CA LEU A 363 -16.68 19.13 34.51
C LEU A 363 -17.65 18.05 34.98
N GLY A 364 -17.22 17.18 35.91
CA GLY A 364 -18.06 16.10 36.44
C GLY A 364 -18.34 14.98 35.43
N ILE A 365 -17.56 14.86 34.33
CA ILE A 365 -17.72 13.81 33.34
C ILE A 365 -17.10 12.51 33.84
N HIS A 366 -17.92 11.45 33.88
CA HIS A 366 -17.50 10.14 34.33
C HIS A 366 -16.85 9.32 33.21
N VAL A 367 -15.55 9.03 33.37
CA VAL A 367 -14.76 8.19 32.47
C VAL A 367 -14.69 6.77 33.02
N THR A 368 -15.04 5.78 32.21
CA THR A 368 -15.00 4.36 32.58
C THR A 368 -14.07 3.58 31.66
N LEU A 369 -13.15 2.80 32.28
CA LEU A 369 -12.25 1.90 31.58
C LEU A 369 -12.89 0.50 31.44
N LEU A 370 -12.74 -0.15 30.25
CA LEU A 370 -13.12 -1.54 30.03
C LEU A 370 -12.04 -2.27 29.21
N THR A 371 -11.26 -3.13 29.86
CA THR A 371 -10.19 -3.91 29.25
C THR A 371 -10.33 -5.42 29.52
N GLY A 372 -9.54 -6.22 28.80
CA GLY A 372 -9.54 -7.67 28.94
C GLY A 372 -8.97 -8.18 30.27
N SER A 373 -7.99 -7.49 30.84
CA SER A 373 -7.29 -7.87 32.12
C SER A 373 -8.09 -7.58 33.40
N MET A 374 -9.15 -6.75 33.32
CA MET A 374 -9.98 -6.43 34.48
C MET A 374 -10.64 -7.68 35.07
N THR A 375 -10.81 -7.68 36.39
CA THR A 375 -11.52 -8.74 37.12
C THR A 375 -12.99 -8.84 36.71
N ALA A 376 -13.61 -9.99 36.90
CA ALA A 376 -15.02 -10.17 36.58
C ALA A 376 -15.96 -9.20 37.31
N ALA A 377 -15.61 -8.80 38.54
CA ALA A 377 -16.35 -7.82 39.33
C ALA A 377 -16.24 -6.42 38.70
N GLN A 378 -15.02 -5.99 38.36
CA GLN A 378 -14.77 -4.71 37.69
C GLN A 378 -15.47 -4.63 36.34
N LYS A 379 -15.38 -5.70 35.50
CA LYS A 379 -16.10 -5.76 34.22
C LYS A 379 -17.62 -5.63 34.38
N ARG A 380 -18.19 -6.29 35.37
CA ARG A 380 -19.65 -6.17 35.66
C ARG A 380 -20.01 -4.75 36.07
N ALA A 381 -19.25 -4.12 36.98
CA ALA A 381 -19.48 -2.73 37.40
C ALA A 381 -19.36 -1.77 36.20
N ALA A 382 -18.32 -1.89 35.38
CA ALA A 382 -18.15 -1.07 34.15
C ALA A 382 -19.30 -1.26 33.17
N LYS A 383 -19.67 -2.52 32.85
CA LYS A 383 -20.81 -2.82 31.96
C LYS A 383 -22.12 -2.23 32.51
N SER A 384 -22.37 -2.31 33.80
CA SER A 384 -23.55 -1.71 34.44
C SER A 384 -23.58 -0.19 34.32
N ALA A 385 -22.44 0.49 34.55
CA ALA A 385 -22.33 1.93 34.39
C ALA A 385 -22.52 2.38 32.94
N ILE A 386 -22.05 1.59 31.98
CA ILE A 386 -22.23 1.87 30.54
C ILE A 386 -23.70 1.73 30.15
N THR A 387 -24.34 0.64 30.55
CA THR A 387 -25.74 0.36 30.19
C THR A 387 -26.72 1.30 30.88
N SER A 388 -26.41 1.77 32.08
CA SER A 388 -27.26 2.75 32.79
C SER A 388 -27.08 4.20 32.33
N GLY A 389 -26.07 4.49 31.49
CA GLY A 389 -25.72 5.85 31.08
C GLY A 389 -24.90 6.64 32.12
N ALA A 390 -24.56 6.04 33.26
CA ALA A 390 -23.74 6.69 34.30
C ALA A 390 -22.29 6.95 33.79
N ALA A 391 -21.78 6.08 32.93
CA ALA A 391 -20.51 6.29 32.21
C ALA A 391 -20.79 7.10 30.92
N GLN A 392 -20.21 8.30 30.82
CA GLN A 392 -20.38 9.19 29.67
C GLN A 392 -19.26 9.01 28.63
N LEU A 393 -18.01 8.84 29.10
CA LEU A 393 -16.87 8.50 28.27
C LEU A 393 -16.39 7.08 28.61
N ILE A 394 -16.43 6.20 27.62
CA ILE A 394 -16.04 4.81 27.77
C ILE A 394 -14.74 4.58 27.02
N ILE A 395 -13.66 4.19 27.72
CA ILE A 395 -12.35 3.93 27.13
C ILE A 395 -12.05 2.44 27.26
N GLY A 396 -11.53 1.84 26.19
CA GLY A 396 -11.21 0.42 26.25
C GLY A 396 -10.50 -0.08 24.99
N THR A 397 -10.33 -1.40 24.97
CA THR A 397 -9.75 -2.12 23.85
C THR A 397 -10.85 -2.84 23.04
N HIS A 398 -10.50 -3.91 22.32
CA HIS A 398 -11.47 -4.77 21.63
C HIS A 398 -12.61 -5.30 22.54
N ALA A 399 -12.50 -5.18 23.86
CA ALA A 399 -13.59 -5.51 24.78
C ALA A 399 -14.87 -4.68 24.53
N LEU A 400 -14.74 -3.50 23.91
CA LEU A 400 -15.87 -2.65 23.51
C LEU A 400 -16.70 -3.25 22.35
N PHE A 401 -16.15 -4.20 21.58
CA PHE A 401 -16.85 -4.86 20.45
C PHE A 401 -17.67 -6.08 20.85
N THR A 402 -17.57 -6.57 22.09
CA THR A 402 -18.25 -7.80 22.50
C THR A 402 -19.76 -7.64 22.35
N ARG A 403 -20.45 -8.63 21.74
CA ARG A 403 -21.91 -8.58 21.47
C ARG A 403 -22.75 -8.34 22.73
N GLU A 404 -22.23 -8.73 23.88
CA GLU A 404 -22.90 -8.59 25.18
C GLU A 404 -22.93 -7.17 25.74
N LEU A 405 -22.04 -6.26 25.26
CA LEU A 405 -21.99 -4.88 25.73
C LEU A 405 -23.06 -4.06 25.02
N GLN A 406 -23.98 -3.49 25.78
CA GLN A 406 -24.98 -2.55 25.31
C GLN A 406 -24.67 -1.16 25.86
N PHE A 407 -24.67 -0.17 25.00
CA PHE A 407 -24.56 1.24 25.37
C PHE A 407 -25.95 1.81 25.62
N HIS A 408 -26.04 2.80 26.50
CA HIS A 408 -27.29 3.51 26.74
C HIS A 408 -27.69 4.38 25.53
N ASP A 409 -26.80 5.26 25.10
CA ASP A 409 -26.98 6.12 23.91
C ASP A 409 -25.63 6.50 23.29
N LEU A 410 -25.03 5.57 22.54
CA LEU A 410 -23.73 5.75 21.90
C LEU A 410 -23.88 6.60 20.65
N ALA A 411 -23.29 7.81 20.62
CA ALA A 411 -23.33 8.70 19.48
C ALA A 411 -21.97 8.98 18.82
N LEU A 412 -20.87 8.75 19.55
CA LEU A 412 -19.51 8.93 19.00
C LEU A 412 -18.61 7.74 19.31
N VAL A 413 -17.89 7.29 18.29
CA VAL A 413 -16.82 6.30 18.40
C VAL A 413 -15.52 6.92 17.95
N VAL A 414 -14.49 6.88 18.80
CA VAL A 414 -13.13 7.28 18.49
C VAL A 414 -12.26 6.03 18.42
N CYS A 415 -11.51 5.87 17.32
CA CYS A 415 -10.55 4.77 17.14
C CYS A 415 -9.14 5.33 17.03
N ASP A 416 -8.27 4.99 17.98
CA ASP A 416 -6.85 5.36 17.93
C ASP A 416 -6.02 4.30 17.18
N GLU A 417 -5.00 4.72 16.42
CA GLU A 417 -4.07 3.87 15.66
C GLU A 417 -4.79 2.89 14.70
N GLN A 418 -5.47 3.43 13.71
CA GLN A 418 -6.34 2.71 12.77
C GLN A 418 -5.72 1.46 12.11
N HIS A 419 -4.42 1.48 11.81
CA HIS A 419 -3.74 0.39 11.10
C HIS A 419 -3.79 -0.96 11.82
N ARG A 420 -4.23 -0.99 13.08
CA ARG A 420 -4.38 -2.21 13.90
C ARG A 420 -5.81 -2.75 13.97
N PHE A 421 -6.77 -2.05 13.34
CA PHE A 421 -8.19 -2.44 13.38
C PHE A 421 -8.72 -2.72 11.98
N GLY A 422 -9.25 -3.93 11.77
CA GLY A 422 -9.88 -4.32 10.52
C GLY A 422 -11.22 -3.60 10.26
N VAL A 423 -11.63 -3.52 9.00
CA VAL A 423 -12.92 -2.94 8.56
C VAL A 423 -14.10 -3.57 9.29
N ALA A 424 -14.08 -4.91 9.48
CA ALA A 424 -15.12 -5.66 10.18
C ALA A 424 -15.32 -5.23 11.65
N GLN A 425 -14.25 -4.81 12.34
CA GLN A 425 -14.32 -4.38 13.73
C GLN A 425 -14.96 -2.99 13.84
N ARG A 426 -14.66 -2.08 12.90
CA ARG A 426 -15.30 -0.76 12.80
C ARG A 426 -16.79 -0.88 12.53
N ALA A 427 -17.17 -1.72 11.57
CA ALA A 427 -18.56 -2.01 11.26
C ALA A 427 -19.33 -2.57 12.46
N ALA A 428 -18.71 -3.47 13.24
CA ALA A 428 -19.31 -4.03 14.46
C ALA A 428 -19.57 -2.99 15.55
N LEU A 429 -18.76 -1.91 15.64
CA LEU A 429 -18.98 -0.82 16.60
C LEU A 429 -20.05 0.14 16.08
N SER A 430 -20.02 0.48 14.82
CA SER A 430 -21.05 1.31 14.18
C SER A 430 -22.44 0.66 14.27
N ALA A 431 -22.53 -0.67 14.32
CA ALA A 431 -23.77 -1.41 14.50
C ALA A 431 -24.32 -1.39 15.95
N LYS A 432 -23.58 -0.86 16.93
CA LYS A 432 -24.00 -0.82 18.36
C LYS A 432 -24.77 0.42 18.78
N GLY A 433 -24.88 1.42 17.94
CA GLY A 433 -25.66 2.63 18.16
C GLY A 433 -26.61 2.89 17.00
N ASN A 434 -27.44 3.92 17.12
CA ASN A 434 -28.23 4.44 16.02
C ASN A 434 -27.33 5.28 15.11
N THR A 435 -26.50 4.62 14.25
CA THR A 435 -25.56 5.28 13.34
C THR A 435 -24.62 6.28 14.05
N PRO A 436 -23.72 5.83 14.96
CA PRO A 436 -22.84 6.73 15.67
C PRO A 436 -21.84 7.39 14.71
N HIS A 437 -21.41 8.61 15.03
CA HIS A 437 -20.28 9.27 14.38
C HIS A 437 -19.00 8.48 14.61
N LEU A 438 -18.14 8.38 13.60
CA LEU A 438 -16.85 7.69 13.67
C LEU A 438 -15.71 8.69 13.44
N LEU A 439 -14.83 8.77 14.43
CA LEU A 439 -13.56 9.50 14.37
C LEU A 439 -12.41 8.54 14.44
N VAL A 440 -11.59 8.54 13.44
CA VAL A 440 -10.40 7.66 13.36
C VAL A 440 -9.14 8.51 13.49
N MET A 441 -8.15 8.03 14.23
CA MET A 441 -6.86 8.71 14.35
C MET A 441 -5.73 7.84 13.81
N SER A 442 -4.74 8.46 13.17
CA SER A 442 -3.52 7.80 12.72
C SER A 442 -2.29 8.63 13.06
N ALA A 443 -1.29 7.99 13.68
CA ALA A 443 0.02 8.58 13.92
C ALA A 443 1.02 8.26 12.77
N THR A 444 0.64 7.41 11.82
CA THR A 444 1.43 7.24 10.61
C THR A 444 1.12 8.40 9.66
N PRO A 445 2.07 9.27 9.37
CA PRO A 445 1.89 10.20 8.26
C PRO A 445 1.89 9.37 6.97
N ILE A 446 0.72 9.28 6.35
CA ILE A 446 0.54 8.70 5.03
C ILE A 446 0.48 9.87 4.07
N PRO A 447 1.20 9.85 2.94
CA PRO A 447 1.07 10.89 1.92
C PRO A 447 -0.40 11.20 1.64
N ARG A 448 -0.77 12.48 1.56
CA ARG A 448 -2.18 12.90 1.39
C ARG A 448 -2.88 12.16 0.26
N THR A 449 -2.15 11.92 -0.80
CA THR A 449 -2.61 11.22 -1.99
C THR A 449 -2.95 9.76 -1.73
N LEU A 450 -2.11 9.05 -0.98
CA LEU A 450 -2.39 7.67 -0.58
C LEU A 450 -3.49 7.58 0.49
N ALA A 451 -3.59 8.57 1.37
CA ALA A 451 -4.68 8.62 2.34
C ALA A 451 -6.05 8.74 1.66
N LEU A 452 -6.14 9.52 0.56
CA LEU A 452 -7.36 9.65 -0.24
C LEU A 452 -7.77 8.35 -0.94
N ILE A 453 -6.84 7.43 -1.14
CA ILE A 453 -7.10 6.12 -1.75
C ILE A 453 -7.35 5.07 -0.68
N ALA A 454 -6.44 4.97 0.29
CA ALA A 454 -6.53 3.96 1.35
C ALA A 454 -7.76 4.14 2.26
N TYR A 455 -8.23 5.39 2.35
CA TYR A 455 -9.34 5.79 3.22
C TYR A 455 -10.36 6.64 2.46
N GLY A 456 -10.61 6.34 1.20
CA GLY A 456 -11.47 7.13 0.32
C GLY A 456 -12.93 7.26 0.77
N ASP A 457 -13.33 6.44 1.75
CA ASP A 457 -14.63 6.54 2.45
C ASP A 457 -14.59 7.49 3.66
N LEU A 458 -13.40 8.00 4.07
CA LEU A 458 -13.21 8.91 5.19
C LEU A 458 -12.96 10.35 4.70
N ASP A 459 -13.53 11.32 5.39
CA ASP A 459 -13.11 12.72 5.29
C ASP A 459 -11.80 12.90 6.08
N VAL A 460 -10.84 13.67 5.58
CA VAL A 460 -9.50 13.75 6.16
C VAL A 460 -9.22 15.15 6.70
N SER A 461 -8.85 15.23 7.99
CA SER A 461 -8.27 16.44 8.61
C SER A 461 -6.81 16.17 8.98
N VAL A 462 -5.91 17.08 8.59
CA VAL A 462 -4.47 16.91 8.79
C VAL A 462 -3.95 17.92 9.82
N ILE A 463 -3.29 17.42 10.88
CA ILE A 463 -2.57 18.23 11.84
C ILE A 463 -1.09 18.27 11.43
N SER A 464 -0.70 19.32 10.73
CA SER A 464 0.65 19.52 10.20
C SER A 464 1.59 20.25 11.17
N GLU A 465 1.07 20.75 12.29
CA GLU A 465 1.83 21.51 13.27
C GLU A 465 2.09 20.70 14.54
N LEU A 466 3.26 20.87 15.13
CA LEU A 466 3.56 20.35 16.48
C LEU A 466 3.19 21.39 17.55
N PRO A 467 2.75 20.96 18.76
CA PRO A 467 2.49 21.88 19.86
C PRO A 467 3.72 22.73 20.23
N PRO A 468 3.54 23.98 20.62
CA PRO A 468 4.64 24.88 21.01
C PRO A 468 5.40 24.32 22.23
N GLY A 469 6.72 24.53 22.27
CA GLY A 469 7.61 24.11 23.36
C GLY A 469 8.21 22.70 23.17
N ARG A 470 7.88 21.97 22.13
CA ARG A 470 8.52 20.69 21.82
C ARG A 470 9.83 20.91 21.06
N LEU A 471 10.94 20.39 21.58
CA LEU A 471 12.22 20.41 20.91
C LEU A 471 12.29 19.34 19.81
N PRO A 472 12.84 19.65 18.63
CA PRO A 472 13.02 18.65 17.59
C PRO A 472 14.03 17.58 18.02
N VAL A 473 13.76 16.32 17.67
CA VAL A 473 14.67 15.20 17.96
C VAL A 473 15.83 15.23 16.95
N GLU A 474 17.05 15.42 17.43
CA GLU A 474 18.24 15.36 16.59
C GLU A 474 18.54 13.93 16.16
N THR A 475 18.66 13.70 14.85
CA THR A 475 18.85 12.36 14.30
C THR A 475 20.21 12.22 13.65
N PHE A 476 20.96 11.17 14.01
CA PHE A 476 22.30 10.93 13.52
C PHE A 476 22.42 9.50 12.94
N LEU A 477 23.14 9.37 11.83
CA LEU A 477 23.53 8.08 11.24
C LEU A 477 25.00 7.80 11.54
N ILE A 478 25.29 6.67 12.18
CA ILE A 478 26.65 6.25 12.53
C ILE A 478 26.95 4.84 12.07
N GLY A 479 28.21 4.55 11.83
CA GLY A 479 28.72 3.19 11.62
C GLY A 479 29.21 2.53 12.92
N GLU A 480 29.54 1.24 12.85
CA GLU A 480 30.09 0.47 13.97
C GLU A 480 31.44 1.03 14.48
N ASP A 481 32.18 1.72 13.67
CA ASP A 481 33.41 2.42 14.05
C ASP A 481 33.23 3.42 15.22
N LYS A 482 32.02 3.96 15.38
CA LYS A 482 31.68 4.91 16.43
C LYS A 482 31.01 4.29 17.67
N ARG A 483 30.95 2.94 17.77
CA ARG A 483 30.28 2.20 18.86
C ARG A 483 30.75 2.63 20.27
N LYS A 484 32.06 2.77 20.46
CA LYS A 484 32.61 3.20 21.76
C LYS A 484 32.09 4.58 22.17
N ARG A 485 32.04 5.53 21.22
CA ARG A 485 31.53 6.87 21.46
C ARG A 485 30.02 6.85 21.76
N LEU A 486 29.26 6.00 21.08
CA LEU A 486 27.84 5.80 21.34
C LEU A 486 27.62 5.29 22.78
N ASN A 487 28.36 4.27 23.21
CA ASN A 487 28.23 3.71 24.55
C ASN A 487 28.54 4.76 25.63
N THR A 488 29.59 5.57 25.44
CA THR A 488 29.89 6.69 26.35
C THR A 488 28.76 7.72 26.39
N PHE A 489 28.12 7.97 25.25
CA PHE A 489 26.98 8.91 25.16
C PHE A 489 25.73 8.38 25.86
N ILE A 490 25.43 7.06 25.71
CA ILE A 490 24.35 6.37 26.44
C ILE A 490 24.57 6.54 27.94
N ASP A 491 25.79 6.24 28.41
CA ASP A 491 26.13 6.31 29.84
C ASP A 491 25.98 7.74 30.40
N LYS A 492 26.42 8.75 29.63
CA LYS A 492 26.25 10.16 29.97
C LYS A 492 24.76 10.55 30.07
N GLN A 493 23.89 10.04 29.21
CA GLN A 493 22.45 10.30 29.30
C GLN A 493 21.85 9.67 30.56
N CYS A 494 22.25 8.45 30.90
CA CYS A 494 21.84 7.79 32.15
C CYS A 494 22.35 8.50 33.40
N ASP A 495 23.60 9.02 33.38
CA ASP A 495 24.15 9.85 34.49
C ASP A 495 23.36 11.15 34.70
N ALA A 496 22.83 11.73 33.63
CA ALA A 496 21.94 12.88 33.67
C ALA A 496 20.53 12.53 34.20
N GLY A 497 20.26 11.26 34.52
CA GLY A 497 18.97 10.78 35.02
C GLY A 497 17.96 10.47 33.90
N HIS A 498 18.40 10.46 32.63
CA HIS A 498 17.53 10.14 31.50
C HIS A 498 17.50 8.66 31.17
N GLN A 499 16.46 8.24 30.47
CA GLN A 499 16.26 6.87 30.06
C GLN A 499 16.53 6.69 28.56
N VAL A 500 16.90 5.45 28.17
CA VAL A 500 17.37 5.13 26.84
C VAL A 500 16.60 3.93 26.28
N TYR A 501 16.13 4.05 25.03
CA TYR A 501 15.65 2.92 24.22
C TYR A 501 16.78 2.41 23.33
N ILE A 502 16.96 1.08 23.26
CA ILE A 502 17.79 0.40 22.26
C ILE A 502 16.90 -0.58 21.50
N VAL A 503 16.68 -0.32 20.20
CA VAL A 503 15.77 -1.12 19.38
C VAL A 503 16.58 -1.98 18.42
N CYS A 504 16.32 -3.29 18.46
CA CYS A 504 16.91 -4.27 17.55
C CYS A 504 15.89 -4.72 16.49
N PRO A 505 16.29 -4.96 15.24
CA PRO A 505 15.38 -5.47 14.22
C PRO A 505 14.94 -6.90 14.54
N ALA A 506 13.70 -7.23 14.18
CA ALA A 506 13.27 -8.63 14.10
C ALA A 506 13.81 -9.25 12.80
N VAL A 507 14.33 -10.48 12.83
CA VAL A 507 14.88 -11.17 11.64
C VAL A 507 13.83 -12.10 11.05
N GLU A 508 13.47 -11.91 9.79
CA GLU A 508 12.33 -12.60 9.14
C GLU A 508 12.50 -14.12 8.92
N GLN A 509 13.71 -14.69 9.11
CA GLN A 509 13.99 -16.08 8.73
C GLN A 509 13.85 -17.13 9.84
N SER A 510 13.91 -16.76 11.11
CA SER A 510 13.49 -17.65 12.21
C SER A 510 13.15 -16.84 13.47
N GLU A 511 11.89 -16.88 13.86
CA GLU A 511 11.40 -16.23 15.08
C GLU A 511 12.16 -16.67 16.37
N LEU A 512 12.92 -17.77 16.33
CA LEU A 512 13.74 -18.28 17.42
C LEU A 512 15.13 -17.65 17.47
N GLU A 513 15.69 -17.23 16.33
CA GLU A 513 17.00 -16.54 16.28
C GLU A 513 16.88 -15.08 16.72
N ASP A 514 15.74 -14.44 16.47
CA ASP A 514 15.45 -13.07 16.90
C ASP A 514 15.39 -12.93 18.43
N LEU A 515 14.76 -13.87 19.08
CA LEU A 515 14.68 -13.93 20.54
C LEU A 515 16.06 -14.05 21.15
N LYS A 516 16.87 -15.00 20.67
CA LYS A 516 18.23 -15.21 21.14
C LYS A 516 19.11 -13.97 20.89
N SER A 517 18.85 -13.20 19.83
CA SER A 517 19.61 -11.99 19.52
C SER A 517 19.25 -10.83 20.45
N ALA A 518 17.97 -10.55 20.72
CA ALA A 518 17.55 -9.48 21.63
C ALA A 518 17.89 -9.82 23.09
N GLU A 519 17.66 -11.07 23.53
CA GLU A 519 18.01 -11.54 24.88
C GLU A 519 19.52 -11.53 25.11
N SER A 520 20.29 -12.09 24.16
CA SER A 520 21.77 -12.10 24.24
C SER A 520 22.33 -10.68 24.22
N TRP A 521 21.72 -9.79 23.43
CA TRP A 521 22.14 -8.40 23.36
C TRP A 521 21.83 -7.66 24.68
N ALA A 522 20.64 -7.81 25.25
CA ALA A 522 20.27 -7.23 26.55
C ALA A 522 21.19 -7.75 27.66
N GLN A 523 21.53 -9.06 27.65
CA GLN A 523 22.45 -9.66 28.61
C GLN A 523 23.86 -9.13 28.44
N ALA A 524 24.37 -9.03 27.20
CA ALA A 524 25.69 -8.49 26.90
C ALA A 524 25.82 -7.02 27.31
N LEU A 525 24.80 -6.21 27.05
CA LEU A 525 24.74 -4.81 27.46
C LEU A 525 24.76 -4.68 28.99
N GLY A 526 23.95 -5.46 29.72
CA GLY A 526 23.84 -5.38 31.16
C GLY A 526 25.07 -5.97 31.89
N GLN A 527 25.73 -7.00 31.32
CA GLN A 527 26.86 -7.64 32.00
C GLN A 527 28.24 -7.08 31.60
N ALA A 528 28.41 -6.73 30.32
CA ALA A 528 29.72 -6.35 29.79
C ALA A 528 29.86 -4.86 29.46
N VAL A 529 28.81 -4.20 29.01
CA VAL A 529 28.91 -2.80 28.53
C VAL A 529 28.46 -1.81 29.61
N PHE A 530 27.32 -2.06 30.25
CA PHE A 530 26.73 -1.19 31.28
C PHE A 530 26.41 -1.95 32.57
N PRO A 531 27.41 -2.56 33.25
CA PRO A 531 27.16 -3.42 34.45
C PRO A 531 26.57 -2.67 35.64
N HIS A 532 26.61 -1.35 35.64
CA HIS A 532 26.08 -0.48 36.69
C HIS A 532 24.72 0.13 36.37
N ARG A 533 24.12 -0.22 35.21
CA ARG A 533 22.79 0.25 34.77
C ARG A 533 21.75 -0.87 34.85
N ARG A 534 20.52 -0.46 35.09
CA ARG A 534 19.37 -1.38 35.10
C ARG A 534 18.86 -1.54 33.66
N VAL A 535 19.19 -2.66 33.05
CA VAL A 535 18.82 -2.99 31.67
C VAL A 535 17.58 -3.89 31.68
N GLY A 536 16.51 -3.42 31.05
CA GLY A 536 15.26 -4.16 30.83
C GLY A 536 15.17 -4.72 29.41
N LEU A 537 14.33 -5.74 29.21
CA LEU A 537 14.09 -6.39 27.93
C LEU A 537 12.60 -6.38 27.60
N LEU A 538 12.27 -6.10 26.32
CA LEU A 538 10.91 -6.12 25.79
C LEU A 538 10.85 -6.71 24.40
N HIS A 539 10.16 -7.83 24.21
CA HIS A 539 10.00 -8.45 22.86
C HIS A 539 8.62 -9.07 22.64
N GLY A 540 8.29 -9.35 21.38
CA GLY A 540 6.95 -9.76 20.94
C GLY A 540 6.40 -11.02 21.60
N LYS A 541 7.26 -11.99 21.95
CA LYS A 541 6.87 -13.29 22.50
C LYS A 541 6.67 -13.32 24.03
N MET A 542 7.02 -12.24 24.75
CA MET A 542 6.70 -12.15 26.17
C MET A 542 5.18 -12.25 26.38
N LYS A 543 4.76 -12.85 27.49
CA LYS A 543 3.36 -12.80 27.91
C LYS A 543 2.95 -11.34 28.14
N GLN A 544 1.69 -11.04 27.94
CA GLN A 544 1.20 -9.66 28.03
C GLN A 544 1.52 -9.05 29.42
N ALA A 545 1.33 -9.80 30.49
CA ALA A 545 1.66 -9.35 31.84
C ALA A 545 3.14 -8.98 32.02
N ASP A 546 4.05 -9.74 31.40
CA ASP A 546 5.50 -9.46 31.48
C ASP A 546 5.88 -8.22 30.65
N LYS A 547 5.21 -8.01 29.49
CA LYS A 547 5.36 -6.78 28.68
C LYS A 547 4.91 -5.55 29.47
N ASP A 548 3.75 -5.66 30.10
CA ASP A 548 3.15 -4.58 30.89
C ASP A 548 4.02 -4.27 32.12
N ALA A 549 4.59 -5.29 32.79
CA ALA A 549 5.52 -5.12 33.87
C ALA A 549 6.82 -4.42 33.43
N ALA A 550 7.42 -4.84 32.31
CA ALA A 550 8.67 -4.23 31.78
C ALA A 550 8.45 -2.76 31.38
N LEU A 551 7.36 -2.46 30.66
CA LEU A 551 7.01 -1.10 30.27
C LEU A 551 6.64 -0.23 31.47
N GLY A 552 5.93 -0.79 32.43
CA GLY A 552 5.60 -0.11 33.70
C GLY A 552 6.86 0.24 34.50
N ALA A 553 7.80 -0.69 34.65
CA ALA A 553 9.07 -0.45 35.30
C ALA A 553 9.89 0.65 34.61
N PHE A 554 9.91 0.64 33.29
CA PHE A 554 10.58 1.69 32.52
C PHE A 554 9.87 3.04 32.67
N SER A 555 8.55 3.09 32.61
CA SER A 555 7.78 4.33 32.79
C SER A 555 7.96 4.94 34.22
N ARG A 556 8.15 4.12 35.25
CA ARG A 556 8.41 4.58 36.65
C ARG A 556 9.87 4.95 36.89
N GLY A 557 10.76 4.81 35.88
CA GLY A 557 12.19 5.09 36.04
C GLY A 557 12.96 4.01 36.82
N GLU A 558 12.40 2.80 36.97
CA GLU A 558 13.04 1.65 37.63
C GLU A 558 14.02 0.94 36.68
N THR A 559 14.00 1.25 35.37
CA THR A 559 14.87 0.76 34.34
C THR A 559 15.52 1.94 33.62
N ASP A 560 16.84 1.93 33.43
CA ASP A 560 17.60 3.01 32.80
C ASP A 560 17.67 2.82 31.27
N ILE A 561 17.88 1.57 30.84
CA ILE A 561 18.01 1.18 29.42
C ILE A 561 16.98 0.09 29.11
N LEU A 562 16.11 0.33 28.15
CA LEU A 562 15.16 -0.68 27.66
C LEU A 562 15.59 -1.19 26.28
N VAL A 563 16.05 -2.45 26.23
CA VAL A 563 16.34 -3.17 24.98
C VAL A 563 15.03 -3.76 24.46
N ALA A 564 14.69 -3.45 23.23
CA ALA A 564 13.42 -3.89 22.67
C ALA A 564 13.51 -4.28 21.20
N THR A 565 12.54 -5.09 20.74
CA THR A 565 12.25 -5.28 19.31
C THR A 565 11.23 -4.23 18.83
N THR A 566 10.69 -4.37 17.63
CA THR A 566 9.67 -3.49 17.05
C THR A 566 8.40 -3.29 17.91
N VAL A 567 8.22 -4.06 18.96
CA VAL A 567 7.08 -3.95 19.89
C VAL A 567 6.98 -2.57 20.59
N VAL A 568 8.10 -1.81 20.63
CA VAL A 568 8.11 -0.43 21.16
C VAL A 568 7.36 0.57 20.25
N GLU A 569 7.01 0.19 19.03
CA GLU A 569 6.10 0.99 18.20
C GLU A 569 4.75 1.24 18.88
N VAL A 570 4.40 0.46 19.90
CA VAL A 570 3.17 0.60 20.68
C VAL A 570 3.36 1.60 21.84
N GLY A 571 2.77 2.66 21.72
CA GLY A 571 2.44 3.91 22.34
C GLY A 571 2.64 4.20 23.82
N VAL A 572 3.57 3.66 24.58
CA VAL A 572 3.80 4.10 25.96
C VAL A 572 4.54 5.44 25.98
N ASP A 573 3.96 6.42 26.65
CA ASP A 573 4.57 7.73 26.83
C ASP A 573 5.53 7.72 28.02
N VAL A 574 6.83 7.93 27.74
CA VAL A 574 7.88 8.05 28.77
C VAL A 574 8.62 9.37 28.55
N PRO A 575 8.18 10.47 29.21
CA PRO A 575 8.75 11.81 28.99
C PRO A 575 10.25 11.91 29.31
N ASN A 576 10.76 11.06 30.20
CA ASN A 576 12.17 11.03 30.61
C ASN A 576 13.08 10.25 29.63
N ALA A 577 12.52 9.56 28.63
CA ALA A 577 13.32 8.88 27.60
C ALA A 577 13.78 9.89 26.54
N THR A 578 15.08 10.20 26.55
CA THR A 578 15.68 11.23 25.69
C THR A 578 16.55 10.66 24.59
N LEU A 579 16.89 9.37 24.63
CA LEU A 579 17.74 8.73 23.63
C LEU A 579 17.09 7.48 23.04
N MET A 580 16.99 7.45 21.74
CA MET A 580 16.61 6.29 20.92
C MET A 580 17.81 5.80 20.12
N VAL A 581 18.23 4.57 20.32
CA VAL A 581 19.26 3.90 19.52
C VAL A 581 18.60 2.81 18.70
N ILE A 582 18.77 2.82 17.38
CA ILE A 582 18.21 1.82 16.48
C ILE A 582 19.34 1.06 15.80
N GLU A 583 19.47 -0.21 16.19
CA GLU A 583 20.47 -1.13 15.67
C GLU A 583 20.09 -1.67 14.30
N ASN A 584 21.07 -1.81 13.40
CA ASN A 584 20.84 -2.26 12.03
C ASN A 584 19.66 -1.50 11.37
N ALA A 585 19.69 -0.16 11.44
CA ALA A 585 18.61 0.70 11.00
C ALA A 585 18.24 0.51 9.52
N ASP A 586 19.13 -0.05 8.72
CA ASP A 586 18.90 -0.42 7.32
C ASP A 586 17.84 -1.50 7.11
N ARG A 587 17.50 -2.28 8.16
CA ARG A 587 16.45 -3.30 8.11
C ARG A 587 15.04 -2.78 8.39
N PHE A 588 14.90 -1.54 8.84
CA PHE A 588 13.62 -0.92 9.14
C PHE A 588 13.09 -0.09 7.96
N GLY A 589 11.78 0.03 7.85
CA GLY A 589 11.13 1.00 6.99
C GLY A 589 11.29 2.44 7.50
N LEU A 590 11.27 3.45 6.59
CA LEU A 590 11.35 4.85 7.01
C LEU A 590 10.20 5.23 7.94
N SER A 591 8.98 4.79 7.64
CA SER A 591 7.80 5.02 8.50
C SER A 591 7.97 4.42 9.89
N GLN A 592 8.55 3.20 10.01
CA GLN A 592 8.85 2.58 11.30
C GLN A 592 9.94 3.35 12.06
N LEU A 593 11.03 3.74 11.38
CA LEU A 593 12.08 4.55 11.98
C LEU A 593 11.55 5.88 12.49
N HIS A 594 10.64 6.51 11.74
CA HIS A 594 9.98 7.74 12.15
C HIS A 594 9.10 7.54 13.39
N GLN A 595 8.31 6.48 13.46
CA GLN A 595 7.50 6.14 14.64
C GLN A 595 8.37 5.88 15.88
N LEU A 596 9.48 5.12 15.72
CA LEU A 596 10.45 4.89 16.79
C LEU A 596 11.08 6.20 17.26
N ARG A 597 11.51 7.08 16.33
CA ARG A 597 12.01 8.42 16.68
C ARG A 597 11.00 9.21 17.49
N GLY A 598 9.72 9.12 17.16
CA GLY A 598 8.63 9.81 17.88
C GLY A 598 8.38 9.31 19.31
N ARG A 599 9.04 8.21 19.74
CA ARG A 599 8.96 7.70 21.14
C ARG A 599 9.81 8.49 22.11
N VAL A 600 10.74 9.29 21.64
CA VAL A 600 11.53 10.23 22.42
C VAL A 600 11.14 11.68 22.08
N GLY A 601 11.62 12.66 22.86
CA GLY A 601 11.30 14.07 22.62
C GLY A 601 9.91 14.46 23.12
N ARG A 602 9.40 13.81 24.16
CA ARG A 602 8.11 14.13 24.79
C ARG A 602 8.24 14.95 26.07
N GLY A 603 9.46 15.07 26.59
CA GLY A 603 9.81 15.94 27.71
C GLY A 603 10.36 17.30 27.25
N SER A 604 10.84 18.08 28.23
CA SER A 604 11.48 19.40 28.00
C SER A 604 12.98 19.28 27.64
N ALA A 605 13.60 18.10 27.80
CA ALA A 605 15.01 17.88 27.52
C ALA A 605 15.26 17.59 26.04
N GLN A 606 16.43 18.04 25.54
CA GLN A 606 16.86 17.70 24.18
C GLN A 606 16.95 16.20 24.01
N SER A 607 16.38 15.68 22.93
CA SER A 607 16.33 14.25 22.64
C SER A 607 17.03 13.89 21.34
N TYR A 608 17.52 12.67 21.29
CA TYR A 608 18.38 12.18 20.22
C TYR A 608 17.89 10.85 19.66
N CYS A 609 18.05 10.64 18.36
CA CYS A 609 17.81 9.37 17.69
C CYS A 609 19.08 8.97 16.94
N ILE A 610 19.70 7.85 17.31
CA ILE A 610 20.94 7.36 16.70
C ILE A 610 20.62 6.12 15.87
N LEU A 611 20.82 6.23 14.55
CA LEU A 611 20.70 5.14 13.61
C LEU A 611 22.07 4.47 13.44
N VAL A 612 22.17 3.19 13.75
CA VAL A 612 23.40 2.40 13.58
C VAL A 612 23.26 1.53 12.34
N SER A 613 24.15 1.67 11.37
CA SER A 613 24.18 0.83 10.18
C SER A 613 25.59 0.73 9.59
N SER A 614 25.98 -0.50 9.27
CA SER A 614 27.23 -0.81 8.54
C SER A 614 27.01 -0.95 7.03
N ASN A 615 25.78 -0.85 6.56
CA ASN A 615 25.43 -1.03 5.15
C ASN A 615 25.97 0.11 4.28
N GLN A 616 26.79 -0.23 3.26
CA GLN A 616 27.44 0.72 2.35
C GLN A 616 26.62 0.99 1.07
N ASN A 617 25.48 0.33 0.87
CA ASN A 617 24.63 0.52 -0.29
C ASN A 617 24.15 1.98 -0.34
N GLU A 618 24.35 2.66 -1.47
CA GLU A 618 24.06 4.07 -1.65
C GLU A 618 22.55 4.37 -1.48
N GLN A 619 21.69 3.51 -2.00
CA GLN A 619 20.24 3.66 -1.86
C GLN A 619 19.81 3.58 -0.39
N THR A 620 20.36 2.62 0.35
CA THR A 620 20.10 2.48 1.80
C THR A 620 20.59 3.71 2.56
N ARG A 621 21.80 4.19 2.26
CA ARG A 621 22.34 5.40 2.92
C ARG A 621 21.52 6.65 2.59
N ARG A 622 21.06 6.80 1.34
CA ARG A 622 20.18 7.89 0.94
C ARG A 622 18.88 7.85 1.77
N ARG A 623 18.27 6.68 1.91
CA ARG A 623 17.06 6.47 2.73
C ARG A 623 17.27 6.89 4.20
N LEU A 624 18.33 6.41 4.84
CA LEU A 624 18.61 6.76 6.24
C LEU A 624 18.98 8.25 6.43
N LYS A 625 19.67 8.87 5.45
CA LYS A 625 19.96 10.30 5.47
C LYS A 625 18.71 11.16 5.32
N ALA A 626 17.68 10.71 4.60
CA ALA A 626 16.42 11.43 4.50
C ALA A 626 15.78 11.60 5.90
N LEU A 627 15.82 10.56 6.74
CA LEU A 627 15.34 10.66 8.13
C LEU A 627 16.17 11.61 9.01
N CYS A 628 17.47 11.76 8.72
CA CYS A 628 18.33 12.72 9.42
C CYS A 628 18.09 14.18 8.98
N ALA A 629 17.63 14.38 7.75
CA ALA A 629 17.48 15.70 7.15
C ALA A 629 16.19 16.42 7.56
N THR A 630 15.12 15.68 7.87
CA THR A 630 13.82 16.25 8.22
C THR A 630 13.19 15.59 9.45
N THR A 631 12.46 16.39 10.21
CA THR A 631 11.61 15.92 11.31
C THR A 631 10.14 15.75 10.88
N ASP A 632 9.77 16.26 9.70
CA ASP A 632 8.41 16.19 9.15
C ASP A 632 8.09 14.77 8.68
N GLY A 633 7.13 14.14 9.35
CA GLY A 633 6.71 12.78 9.03
C GLY A 633 6.04 12.65 7.66
N PHE A 634 5.39 13.70 7.15
CA PHE A 634 4.78 13.68 5.81
C PHE A 634 5.84 13.68 4.71
N GLN A 635 6.89 14.50 4.86
CA GLN A 635 8.03 14.49 3.93
C GLN A 635 8.75 13.13 3.95
N ILE A 636 8.92 12.53 5.13
CA ILE A 636 9.53 11.19 5.25
C ILE A 636 8.67 10.13 4.55
N ALA A 637 7.35 10.21 4.68
CA ALA A 637 6.44 9.28 4.03
C ALA A 637 6.44 9.45 2.50
N GLU A 638 6.55 10.67 1.99
CA GLU A 638 6.71 10.95 0.56
C GLU A 638 8.04 10.41 0.02
N GLU A 639 9.14 10.57 0.75
CA GLU A 639 10.45 9.99 0.39
C GLU A 639 10.42 8.45 0.45
N ASP A 640 9.76 7.84 1.46
CA ASP A 640 9.61 6.38 1.55
C ASP A 640 8.82 5.84 0.35
N LEU A 641 7.75 6.54 -0.03
CA LEU A 641 6.94 6.23 -1.21
C LEU A 641 7.77 6.33 -2.50
N ALA A 642 8.56 7.40 -2.64
CA ALA A 642 9.43 7.62 -3.80
C ALA A 642 10.53 6.55 -3.93
N LEU A 643 11.04 6.04 -2.83
CA LEU A 643 12.13 5.04 -2.80
C LEU A 643 11.67 3.60 -2.96
N ARG A 644 10.49 3.25 -2.43
CA ARG A 644 9.97 1.86 -2.42
C ARG A 644 8.93 1.58 -3.48
N GLY A 645 8.24 2.61 -3.95
CA GLY A 645 7.05 2.45 -4.75
C GLY A 645 5.79 2.16 -3.91
N PRO A 646 4.59 2.41 -4.48
CA PRO A 646 3.33 2.25 -3.78
C PRO A 646 2.99 0.80 -3.41
N GLY A 647 3.47 -0.18 -4.17
CA GLY A 647 3.21 -1.60 -3.96
C GLY A 647 3.80 -2.12 -2.64
N ASP A 648 5.02 -1.73 -2.32
CA ASP A 648 5.70 -2.11 -1.08
C ASP A 648 5.25 -1.28 0.12
N PHE A 649 4.85 0.00 -0.11
CA PHE A 649 4.38 0.90 0.94
C PHE A 649 3.03 0.45 1.51
N LEU A 650 2.11 -0.01 0.67
CA LEU A 650 0.77 -0.44 1.07
C LEU A 650 0.74 -1.90 1.56
N GLY A 651 1.84 -2.63 1.41
CA GLY A 651 1.98 -4.04 1.82
C GLY A 651 0.92 -4.93 1.16
N GLN A 652 1.31 -5.96 0.45
CA GLN A 652 0.41 -6.81 -0.35
C GLN A 652 -0.79 -7.42 0.41
N ARG A 653 -0.94 -7.22 1.73
CA ARG A 653 -1.98 -7.87 2.56
C ARG A 653 -2.59 -7.03 3.68
N GLN A 654 -2.12 -5.81 3.96
CA GLN A 654 -2.56 -5.11 5.19
C GLN A 654 -3.66 -4.06 5.03
N HIS A 655 -3.97 -3.58 3.81
CA HIS A 655 -4.88 -2.42 3.65
C HIS A 655 -6.09 -2.66 2.73
N GLY A 656 -6.32 -3.88 2.22
CA GLY A 656 -7.51 -4.19 1.42
C GLY A 656 -7.62 -3.44 0.09
N LEU A 657 -6.56 -2.75 -0.36
CA LEU A 657 -6.58 -2.06 -1.65
C LEU A 657 -6.55 -3.05 -2.81
N PRO A 658 -7.30 -2.77 -3.88
CA PRO A 658 -7.25 -3.59 -5.08
C PRO A 658 -5.89 -3.46 -5.77
N LEU A 659 -5.44 -4.56 -6.39
CA LEU A 659 -4.25 -4.55 -7.25
C LEU A 659 -4.62 -3.92 -8.59
N PHE A 660 -4.06 -2.75 -8.88
CA PHE A 660 -4.14 -2.14 -10.21
C PHE A 660 -3.25 -2.89 -11.19
N LYS A 661 -3.74 -3.10 -12.41
CA LYS A 661 -3.02 -3.85 -13.47
C LYS A 661 -2.13 -2.95 -14.32
N VAL A 662 -2.54 -1.70 -14.55
CA VAL A 662 -1.88 -0.73 -15.42
C VAL A 662 -1.51 0.54 -14.68
N ALA A 663 -2.35 0.97 -13.75
CA ALA A 663 -2.17 2.22 -13.02
C ALA A 663 -1.05 2.13 -11.99
N ASP A 664 -0.22 3.17 -11.95
CA ASP A 664 0.83 3.39 -10.97
C ASP A 664 0.49 4.63 -10.13
N LEU A 665 0.35 4.43 -8.82
CA LEU A 665 -0.07 5.48 -7.92
C LEU A 665 0.92 6.65 -7.78
N GLN A 666 2.19 6.44 -8.14
CA GLN A 666 3.20 7.52 -8.17
C GLN A 666 3.18 8.30 -9.47
N MET A 667 3.17 7.56 -10.58
CA MET A 667 3.31 8.16 -11.91
C MET A 667 1.99 8.77 -12.41
N ASP A 668 0.86 8.22 -11.97
CA ASP A 668 -0.45 8.54 -12.55
C ASP A 668 -1.34 9.36 -11.59
N MET A 669 -0.73 10.11 -10.64
CA MET A 669 -1.44 10.87 -9.61
C MET A 669 -2.47 11.88 -10.18
N GLN A 670 -2.11 12.61 -11.23
CA GLN A 670 -3.02 13.55 -11.87
C GLN A 670 -4.25 12.84 -12.42
N THR A 671 -4.06 11.71 -13.11
CA THR A 671 -5.14 10.88 -13.65
C THR A 671 -6.04 10.33 -12.54
N LEU A 672 -5.48 10.00 -11.38
CA LEU A 672 -6.26 9.60 -10.21
C LEU A 672 -7.18 10.72 -9.72
N MET A 673 -6.67 11.94 -9.60
CA MET A 673 -7.47 13.09 -9.15
C MET A 673 -8.59 13.41 -10.15
N GLU A 674 -8.30 13.37 -11.44
CA GLU A 674 -9.27 13.52 -12.52
C GLU A 674 -10.37 12.44 -12.44
N ALA A 675 -9.98 11.17 -12.30
CA ALA A 675 -10.90 10.04 -12.20
C ALA A 675 -11.78 10.11 -10.95
N LYS A 676 -11.21 10.52 -9.79
CA LYS A 676 -11.95 10.72 -8.55
C LYS A 676 -13.00 11.83 -8.69
N GLN A 677 -12.64 12.95 -9.30
CA GLN A 677 -13.57 14.04 -9.55
C GLN A 677 -14.70 13.60 -10.51
N ALA A 678 -14.36 12.90 -11.58
CA ALA A 678 -15.31 12.36 -12.53
C ALA A 678 -16.28 11.36 -11.89
N ALA A 679 -15.77 10.44 -11.06
CA ALA A 679 -16.58 9.45 -10.36
C ALA A 679 -17.53 10.11 -9.35
N GLY A 680 -17.05 11.11 -8.58
CA GLY A 680 -17.89 11.87 -7.64
C GLY A 680 -19.00 12.65 -8.33
N ALA A 681 -18.76 13.16 -9.55
CA ALA A 681 -19.79 13.83 -10.34
C ALA A 681 -20.78 12.85 -10.99
N ALA A 682 -20.30 11.67 -11.44
CA ALA A 682 -21.12 10.65 -12.07
C ALA A 682 -22.03 9.90 -11.07
N ILE A 683 -21.54 9.65 -9.85
CA ILE A 683 -22.31 8.94 -8.81
C ILE A 683 -22.99 9.96 -7.91
N ALA A 684 -24.10 10.51 -8.40
CA ALA A 684 -24.83 11.59 -7.72
C ALA A 684 -25.70 11.10 -6.54
N GLY A 685 -26.01 9.80 -6.45
CA GLY A 685 -26.87 9.24 -5.41
C GLY A 685 -26.68 7.74 -5.22
N PRO A 686 -27.25 7.15 -4.15
CA PRO A 686 -27.07 5.73 -3.81
C PRO A 686 -27.62 4.79 -4.89
N GLU A 687 -28.64 5.24 -5.65
CA GLU A 687 -29.28 4.43 -6.68
C GLU A 687 -28.64 4.60 -8.07
N THR A 688 -27.63 5.46 -8.22
CA THR A 688 -27.05 5.77 -9.55
C THR A 688 -26.45 4.52 -10.21
N LEU A 689 -25.74 3.67 -9.46
CA LEU A 689 -25.17 2.42 -9.98
C LEU A 689 -26.24 1.34 -10.27
N GLU A 690 -27.47 1.50 -9.78
CA GLU A 690 -28.58 0.60 -10.05
C GLU A 690 -29.25 0.87 -11.42
N LEU A 691 -28.95 2.02 -12.04
CA LEU A 691 -29.48 2.37 -13.36
C LEU A 691 -28.89 1.42 -14.41
N ALA A 692 -29.70 1.03 -15.40
CA ALA A 692 -29.31 0.09 -16.45
C ALA A 692 -28.10 0.54 -17.27
N GLU A 693 -27.92 1.84 -17.46
CA GLU A 693 -26.78 2.43 -18.17
C GLU A 693 -25.43 2.24 -17.45
N TYR A 694 -25.46 2.08 -16.11
CA TYR A 694 -24.26 1.84 -15.28
C TYR A 694 -24.02 0.35 -14.97
N ALA A 695 -24.82 -0.58 -15.52
CA ALA A 695 -24.67 -2.00 -15.25
C ALA A 695 -23.25 -2.55 -15.52
N PRO A 696 -22.54 -2.19 -16.62
CA PRO A 696 -21.16 -2.62 -16.83
C PRO A 696 -20.18 -2.05 -15.79
N LEU A 697 -20.35 -0.79 -15.38
CA LEU A 697 -19.56 -0.16 -14.33
C LEU A 697 -19.81 -0.83 -12.98
N ARG A 698 -21.07 -1.07 -12.62
CA ARG A 698 -21.44 -1.79 -11.38
C ARG A 698 -20.79 -3.15 -11.30
N ALA A 699 -20.87 -3.95 -12.37
CA ALA A 699 -20.22 -5.26 -12.39
C ALA A 699 -18.72 -5.19 -12.15
N ARG A 700 -18.04 -4.16 -12.68
CA ARG A 700 -16.59 -3.94 -12.45
C ARG A 700 -16.30 -3.48 -11.03
N VAL A 701 -17.12 -2.59 -10.47
CA VAL A 701 -17.01 -2.13 -9.07
C VAL A 701 -17.18 -3.33 -8.13
N ASP A 702 -18.23 -4.13 -8.30
CA ASP A 702 -18.49 -5.31 -7.50
C ASP A 702 -17.34 -6.34 -7.58
N ALA A 703 -16.81 -6.56 -8.78
CA ALA A 703 -15.66 -7.45 -8.98
C ALA A 703 -14.43 -6.97 -8.21
N LEU A 704 -14.14 -5.67 -8.27
CA LEU A 704 -12.98 -5.05 -7.62
C LEU A 704 -13.09 -5.14 -6.09
N PHE A 705 -14.26 -4.80 -5.53
CA PHE A 705 -14.48 -4.76 -4.09
C PHE A 705 -14.67 -6.14 -3.45
N ARG A 706 -15.14 -7.16 -4.21
CA ARG A 706 -15.17 -8.56 -3.72
C ARG A 706 -13.77 -9.18 -3.61
N GLN A 707 -12.80 -8.72 -4.38
CA GLN A 707 -11.40 -9.16 -4.30
C GLN A 707 -10.63 -8.46 -3.18
N SER A 708 -11.10 -7.30 -2.74
CA SER A 708 -10.57 -6.55 -1.61
C SER A 708 -11.38 -6.84 -0.35
N ASP A 709 -10.77 -6.75 0.84
CA ASP A 709 -11.50 -6.84 2.12
C ASP A 709 -12.44 -5.61 2.37
N LEU A 710 -12.57 -4.74 1.37
CA LEU A 710 -13.52 -3.62 1.33
C LEU A 710 -14.88 -4.17 0.85
N ALA A 711 -15.63 -4.79 1.75
CA ALA A 711 -16.96 -5.28 1.40
C ALA A 711 -17.93 -4.11 1.20
N LEU A 712 -18.58 -4.10 0.03
CA LEU A 712 -19.82 -3.35 -0.21
C LEU A 712 -20.98 -4.08 0.50
N ASN A 713 -21.11 -3.97 1.83
CA ASN A 713 -22.26 -4.48 2.58
C ASN A 713 -22.78 -3.40 3.51
#